data_7ebe8107b0d24f0562f264f738feb54b
#
_entry.id   7ebe8107b0d24f0562f264f738feb54b
#
_cell.length_a   1.000
_cell.length_b   1.000
_cell.length_c   1.000
_cell.angle_alpha   90.00
_cell.angle_beta   90.00
_cell.angle_gamma   90.00
#
_symmetry.space_group_name_H-M   'P 1'
#
loop_
_entity.id
_entity.type
_entity.pdbx_description
1 polymer ?
#
loop_
_entity_poly.entity_id
_entity_poly.type
_entity_poly.pdbx_seq_one_letter_code
_entity_poly.pdbx_strand_id
1 'polypeptide(L)'
;MKERKKQPPKVFARRAFLFLVDAVIVTFSFYFALLLRADGAVEATWWPHNRALLYHNLPWIVAVYLVCFLAGGLYSILWKYAGERDLIRLAGMIGVPTVIVYLVNRTLIHGVLFNSANVMASVFIFLLVGGSRLAWRLFLNHPLGERLRGNTNKDPNRPVMIVGAGEAGNWAINVCKTNDLYGHPVVAVDDDPAKLNQTIHGVPVKGTLEEIPALCEKYNIQGIIIAIPTLKGSRLNHVIDLCVSTHCAVQILSDPQLVGANAPGQGAFRELNTADFLSREEVTLDTAKISGYLTGKTVLVTGGGGSIGSELCRQVMKFHPGKLLIFDIYENCAYELQMELQQKYGRDIPVTVLVGSIRDKKRLDEVFETYHPTVVFHAAAHKHLPLMEVSPAEAVKHNVLGTKNLLVSASEHGVERLVQLSTDKAVNPTSVMGCTKRICEMLIQTFAGNTDMKCVAVRFGNVLGSHGSVIPLFEAQIKKGGPVTLTDPNIERYFMTIPEAAQLVLQAGALAESGSIYVLDMGEPVKIMDLAKQLIRFYGYEPGVNMDIKIVGLRPGEKLYEELMMDEEQDKMRRTQHNKIFVASPRSIDLAQFYGQLQELEAAAEHNDEGVVKQLAKMIPTFTPTRENLKL
;
A
#
# COMPACT_ATOMS: atom_id res chain seq x y z
N MET A 1 -5.16 33.80 25.88
CA MET A 1 -3.88 33.42 26.53
C MET A 1 -3.55 31.99 26.07
N LYS A 2 -2.54 31.83 25.18
CA LYS A 2 -2.11 30.50 24.72
C LYS A 2 -1.23 29.86 25.80
N GLU A 3 -1.66 28.75 26.36
CA GLU A 3 -0.83 27.94 27.26
C GLU A 3 0.49 27.54 26.60
N ARG A 4 1.60 28.01 27.15
CA ARG A 4 2.94 27.55 26.77
C ARG A 4 3.12 26.12 27.28
N LYS A 5 2.99 25.12 26.40
CA LYS A 5 3.38 23.73 26.69
C LYS A 5 4.83 23.70 27.18
N LYS A 6 5.06 23.22 28.40
CA LYS A 6 6.40 22.98 28.98
C LYS A 6 7.19 22.04 28.07
N GLN A 7 8.32 22.48 27.57
CA GLN A 7 9.22 21.65 26.75
C GLN A 7 9.81 20.52 27.61
N PRO A 8 10.02 19.30 27.04
CA PRO A 8 10.59 18.18 27.79
C PRO A 8 12.01 18.49 28.29
N PRO A 9 12.39 18.01 29.50
CA PRO A 9 13.66 18.37 30.17
C PRO A 9 14.92 18.08 29.33
N LYS A 10 14.90 17.10 28.45
CA LYS A 10 16.03 16.75 27.55
C LYS A 10 16.35 17.86 26.52
N VAL A 11 15.36 18.63 26.08
CA VAL A 11 15.56 19.74 25.11
C VAL A 11 16.23 20.92 25.78
N PHE A 12 15.87 21.21 27.03
CA PHE A 12 16.47 22.28 27.80
C PHE A 12 17.96 21.97 28.13
N ALA A 13 18.26 20.76 28.59
CA ALA A 13 19.64 20.35 28.89
C ALA A 13 20.56 20.44 27.65
N ARG A 14 20.07 20.06 26.48
CA ARG A 14 20.81 20.18 25.21
C ARG A 14 21.12 21.63 24.85
N ARG A 15 20.12 22.53 24.98
CA ARG A 15 20.30 23.96 24.70
C ARG A 15 21.30 24.61 25.66
N ALA A 16 21.24 24.27 26.95
CA ALA A 16 22.16 24.75 27.97
C ALA A 16 23.60 24.27 27.69
N PHE A 17 23.78 23.01 27.29
CA PHE A 17 25.10 22.48 26.91
C PHE A 17 25.70 23.24 25.71
N LEU A 18 24.91 23.43 24.65
CA LEU A 18 25.37 24.15 23.45
C LEU A 18 25.71 25.62 23.75
N PHE A 19 24.95 26.26 24.64
CA PHE A 19 25.21 27.61 25.10
C PHE A 19 26.56 27.72 25.83
N LEU A 20 26.90 26.77 26.70
CA LEU A 20 28.19 26.70 27.38
C LEU A 20 29.36 26.48 26.42
N VAL A 21 29.17 25.56 25.45
CA VAL A 21 30.17 25.32 24.39
C VAL A 21 30.45 26.57 23.58
N ASP A 22 29.42 27.32 23.19
CA ASP A 22 29.58 28.55 22.42
C ASP A 22 30.25 29.67 23.23
N ALA A 23 29.95 29.76 24.54
CA ALA A 23 30.67 30.69 25.44
C ALA A 23 32.17 30.38 25.48
N VAL A 24 32.56 29.11 25.57
CA VAL A 24 33.96 28.67 25.52
C VAL A 24 34.60 29.01 24.16
N ILE A 25 33.88 28.75 23.06
CA ILE A 25 34.38 29.03 21.70
C ILE A 25 34.62 30.54 21.52
N VAL A 26 33.69 31.40 21.94
CA VAL A 26 33.85 32.86 21.85
C VAL A 26 35.05 33.32 22.67
N THR A 27 35.15 32.85 23.91
CA THR A 27 36.28 33.15 24.80
C THR A 27 37.63 32.76 24.18
N PHE A 28 37.73 31.51 23.71
CA PHE A 28 38.92 31.00 23.06
C PHE A 28 39.30 31.78 21.81
N SER A 29 38.30 32.11 20.98
CA SER A 29 38.50 32.83 19.72
C SER A 29 39.13 34.25 19.94
N PHE A 30 38.66 34.97 20.93
CA PHE A 30 39.24 36.28 21.26
C PHE A 30 40.65 36.16 21.86
N TYR A 31 40.87 35.18 22.73
CA TYR A 31 42.19 34.92 23.28
C TYR A 31 43.18 34.50 22.18
N PHE A 32 42.79 33.59 21.29
CA PHE A 32 43.63 33.11 20.20
C PHE A 32 43.91 34.22 19.16
N ALA A 33 42.92 35.04 18.84
CA ALA A 33 43.11 36.18 17.97
C ALA A 33 44.11 37.20 18.53
N LEU A 34 44.13 37.46 19.86
CA LEU A 34 45.09 38.31 20.51
C LEU A 34 46.50 37.68 20.47
N LEU A 35 46.60 36.37 20.65
CA LEU A 35 47.85 35.58 20.62
C LEU A 35 48.51 35.63 19.22
N LEU A 36 47.71 35.42 18.17
CA LEU A 36 48.17 35.51 16.78
C LEU A 36 48.64 36.92 16.43
N ARG A 37 47.99 37.96 16.97
CA ARG A 37 48.42 39.34 16.74
C ARG A 37 49.74 39.66 17.42
N ALA A 38 50.05 38.98 18.51
CA ALA A 38 51.33 39.14 19.18
C ALA A 38 52.55 38.59 18.38
N ASP A 39 52.27 37.88 17.24
CA ASP A 39 53.26 37.27 16.31
C ASP A 39 54.37 36.48 17.02
N GLY A 40 53.99 35.84 18.13
CA GLY A 40 54.94 35.10 18.98
C GLY A 40 55.92 35.97 19.78
N ALA A 41 56.00 37.27 19.52
CA ALA A 41 56.81 38.22 20.27
C ALA A 41 56.07 38.63 21.56
N VAL A 42 56.28 37.86 22.61
CA VAL A 42 55.76 38.17 23.95
C VAL A 42 56.73 39.15 24.63
N GLU A 43 56.72 40.43 24.20
CA GLU A 43 57.42 41.47 24.92
C GLU A 43 56.90 41.55 26.35
N ALA A 44 57.81 41.71 27.31
CA ALA A 44 57.50 41.61 28.73
C ALA A 44 56.45 42.63 29.24
N THR A 45 56.20 43.71 28.50
CA THR A 45 55.22 44.75 28.85
C THR A 45 53.95 44.69 28.05
N TRP A 46 53.99 44.33 26.75
CA TRP A 46 52.86 44.35 25.84
C TRP A 46 51.81 43.22 26.13
N TRP A 47 52.30 42.01 26.34
CA TRP A 47 51.43 40.84 26.55
C TRP A 47 50.66 40.90 27.87
N PRO A 48 51.25 41.19 29.04
CA PRO A 48 50.49 41.24 30.29
C PRO A 48 49.42 42.32 30.28
N HIS A 49 49.72 43.49 29.70
CA HIS A 49 48.78 44.61 29.63
C HIS A 49 47.57 44.29 28.75
N ASN A 50 47.78 43.85 27.53
CA ASN A 50 46.66 43.54 26.59
C ASN A 50 45.86 42.30 27.01
N ARG A 51 46.47 41.34 27.66
CA ARG A 51 45.78 40.19 28.25
C ARG A 51 44.88 40.61 29.40
N ALA A 52 45.34 41.48 30.29
CA ALA A 52 44.52 42.02 31.38
C ALA A 52 43.33 42.82 30.85
N LEU A 53 43.51 43.63 29.81
CA LEU A 53 42.45 44.39 29.15
C LEU A 53 41.42 43.45 28.48
N LEU A 54 41.89 42.39 27.83
CA LEU A 54 40.99 41.38 27.25
C LEU A 54 40.16 40.69 28.36
N TYR A 55 40.78 40.23 29.44
CA TYR A 55 40.03 39.56 30.52
C TYR A 55 38.99 40.46 31.18
N HIS A 56 39.30 41.76 31.33
CA HIS A 56 38.33 42.72 31.88
C HIS A 56 37.12 42.93 30.94
N ASN A 57 37.34 42.91 29.64
CA ASN A 57 36.27 43.15 28.64
C ASN A 57 35.59 41.85 28.16
N LEU A 58 36.16 40.68 28.36
CA LEU A 58 35.67 39.39 27.84
C LEU A 58 34.23 39.06 28.30
N PRO A 59 33.80 39.29 29.57
CA PRO A 59 32.46 38.93 30.02
C PRO A 59 31.34 39.61 29.22
N TRP A 60 31.45 40.91 28.93
CA TRP A 60 30.43 41.63 28.18
C TRP A 60 30.48 41.25 26.69
N ILE A 61 31.67 41.01 26.12
CA ILE A 61 31.83 40.54 24.74
C ILE A 61 31.13 39.21 24.56
N VAL A 62 31.42 38.24 25.43
CA VAL A 62 30.77 36.91 25.39
C VAL A 62 29.25 37.04 25.55
N ALA A 63 28.78 37.91 26.46
CA ALA A 63 27.35 38.18 26.65
C ALA A 63 26.68 38.70 25.38
N VAL A 64 27.31 39.65 24.69
CA VAL A 64 26.77 40.21 23.42
C VAL A 64 26.63 39.12 22.35
N TYR A 65 27.67 38.27 22.15
CA TYR A 65 27.60 37.19 21.20
C TYR A 65 26.51 36.17 21.55
N LEU A 66 26.41 35.76 22.82
CA LEU A 66 25.41 34.77 23.27
C LEU A 66 23.97 35.32 23.16
N VAL A 67 23.76 36.61 23.47
CA VAL A 67 22.46 37.28 23.28
C VAL A 67 22.08 37.30 21.81
N CYS A 68 23.01 37.65 20.92
CA CYS A 68 22.77 37.63 19.47
C CYS A 68 22.45 36.21 18.96
N PHE A 69 23.13 35.18 19.47
CA PHE A 69 22.87 33.79 19.15
C PHE A 69 21.50 33.33 19.63
N LEU A 70 21.07 33.77 20.82
CA LEU A 70 19.73 33.50 21.35
C LEU A 70 18.65 34.20 20.52
N ALA A 71 18.84 35.51 20.25
CA ALA A 71 17.91 36.30 19.47
C ALA A 71 17.79 35.83 18.02
N GLY A 72 18.91 35.43 17.41
CA GLY A 72 18.95 34.85 16.06
C GLY A 72 18.41 33.43 15.97
N GLY A 73 18.11 32.78 17.11
CA GLY A 73 17.53 31.43 17.14
C GLY A 73 18.50 30.28 16.87
N LEU A 74 19.82 30.48 17.05
CA LEU A 74 20.87 29.50 16.80
C LEU A 74 20.59 28.14 17.48
N TYR A 75 20.05 28.15 18.68
CA TYR A 75 19.73 26.99 19.49
C TYR A 75 18.39 26.32 19.13
N SER A 76 17.65 26.90 18.19
CA SER A 76 16.38 26.38 17.67
C SER A 76 16.56 25.67 16.33
N ILE A 77 17.71 25.84 15.67
CA ILE A 77 18.03 25.20 14.38
C ILE A 77 18.30 23.72 14.61
N LEU A 78 17.64 22.87 13.81
CA LEU A 78 17.93 21.44 13.74
C LEU A 78 19.13 21.19 12.82
N TRP A 79 20.32 21.28 13.35
CA TRP A 79 21.59 21.17 12.62
C TRP A 79 21.77 19.86 11.84
N LYS A 80 20.98 18.84 12.15
CA LYS A 80 20.94 17.59 11.36
C LYS A 80 20.52 17.85 9.90
N TYR A 81 19.68 18.86 9.67
CA TYR A 81 19.10 19.21 8.36
C TYR A 81 19.53 20.59 7.86
N ALA A 82 20.54 21.20 8.47
CA ALA A 82 21.00 22.53 8.11
C ALA A 82 21.51 22.59 6.67
N GLY A 83 21.06 23.58 5.92
CA GLY A 83 21.44 23.87 4.54
C GLY A 83 22.21 25.18 4.40
N GLU A 84 22.39 25.63 3.16
CA GLU A 84 23.11 26.87 2.81
C GLU A 84 22.51 28.11 3.52
N ARG A 85 21.19 28.20 3.63
CA ARG A 85 20.49 29.30 4.29
C ARG A 85 20.81 29.40 5.78
N ASP A 86 21.09 28.29 6.45
CA ASP A 86 21.43 28.29 7.87
C ASP A 86 22.88 28.74 8.10
N LEU A 87 23.79 28.49 7.13
CA LEU A 87 25.16 29.06 7.14
C LEU A 87 25.14 30.57 6.95
N ILE A 88 24.32 31.10 6.05
CA ILE A 88 24.13 32.55 5.86
C ILE A 88 23.58 33.20 7.14
N ARG A 89 22.62 32.56 7.79
CA ARG A 89 22.09 33.01 9.09
C ARG A 89 23.19 33.02 10.17
N LEU A 90 23.99 31.97 10.24
CA LEU A 90 25.13 31.92 11.18
C LEU A 90 26.10 33.06 10.94
N ALA A 91 26.45 33.36 9.69
CA ALA A 91 27.31 34.48 9.35
C ALA A 91 26.71 35.84 9.83
N GLY A 92 25.41 36.05 9.65
CA GLY A 92 24.70 37.21 10.14
C GLY A 92 24.68 37.31 11.67
N MET A 93 24.46 36.19 12.38
CA MET A 93 24.47 36.13 13.85
C MET A 93 25.85 36.41 14.46
N ILE A 94 26.93 36.22 13.70
CA ILE A 94 28.29 36.56 14.10
C ILE A 94 28.65 37.96 13.66
N GLY A 95 28.23 38.42 12.49
CA GLY A 95 28.50 39.73 11.97
C GLY A 95 27.91 40.86 12.85
N VAL A 96 26.65 40.70 13.30
CA VAL A 96 25.99 41.68 14.16
C VAL A 96 26.76 41.97 15.47
N PRO A 97 27.07 40.96 16.32
CA PRO A 97 27.84 41.20 17.54
C PRO A 97 29.25 41.72 17.25
N THR A 98 29.88 41.29 16.13
CA THR A 98 31.20 41.85 15.74
C THR A 98 31.12 43.34 15.52
N VAL A 99 30.09 43.87 14.84
CA VAL A 99 29.88 45.29 14.63
C VAL A 99 29.56 45.98 15.95
N ILE A 100 28.75 45.42 16.82
CA ILE A 100 28.44 45.97 18.14
C ILE A 100 29.72 46.09 18.97
N VAL A 101 30.54 45.04 19.06
CA VAL A 101 31.82 45.06 19.79
C VAL A 101 32.77 46.12 19.21
N TYR A 102 32.84 46.24 17.88
CA TYR A 102 33.62 47.28 17.20
C TYR A 102 33.15 48.72 17.60
N LEU A 103 31.86 48.97 17.54
CA LEU A 103 31.30 50.27 17.86
C LEU A 103 31.50 50.65 19.34
N VAL A 104 31.21 49.70 20.25
CA VAL A 104 31.41 49.91 21.69
C VAL A 104 32.88 50.17 22.03
N ASN A 105 33.79 49.42 21.41
CA ASN A 105 35.23 49.60 21.59
C ASN A 105 35.71 50.98 21.10
N ARG A 106 35.11 51.50 20.03
CA ARG A 106 35.48 52.80 19.45
C ARG A 106 34.87 54.01 20.19
N THR A 107 33.64 53.86 20.71
CA THR A 107 32.89 55.00 21.26
C THR A 107 32.92 55.06 22.78
N LEU A 108 32.86 53.93 23.49
CA LEU A 108 32.74 53.87 24.95
C LEU A 108 34.03 53.48 25.67
N ILE A 109 34.87 52.66 25.04
CA ILE A 109 36.05 52.08 25.69
C ILE A 109 37.36 52.65 25.12
N HIS A 110 37.28 53.61 24.15
CA HIS A 110 38.37 54.35 23.55
C HIS A 110 39.58 53.52 23.07
N GLY A 111 39.27 52.41 22.31
CA GLY A 111 40.32 51.71 21.55
C GLY A 111 41.13 50.66 22.31
N VAL A 112 40.60 50.13 23.40
CA VAL A 112 41.25 49.10 24.24
C VAL A 112 41.48 47.75 23.51
N LEU A 113 40.58 47.40 22.60
CA LEU A 113 40.71 46.19 21.79
C LEU A 113 41.09 46.53 20.35
N PHE A 114 42.05 45.80 19.80
CA PHE A 114 42.48 46.00 18.41
C PHE A 114 41.39 45.53 17.42
N ASN A 115 41.02 46.37 16.47
CA ASN A 115 40.00 46.07 15.47
C ASN A 115 40.33 44.81 14.65
N SER A 116 41.61 44.57 14.35
CA SER A 116 42.07 43.36 13.67
C SER A 116 41.84 42.09 14.52
N ALA A 117 42.02 42.17 15.84
CA ALA A 117 41.77 41.04 16.73
C ALA A 117 40.26 40.73 16.79
N ASN A 118 39.37 41.73 16.75
CA ASN A 118 37.94 41.54 16.70
C ASN A 118 37.50 40.85 15.39
N VAL A 119 38.04 41.25 14.24
CA VAL A 119 37.75 40.62 12.95
C VAL A 119 38.28 39.16 12.92
N MET A 120 39.52 38.93 13.37
CA MET A 120 40.10 37.59 13.45
C MET A 120 39.29 36.69 14.38
N ALA A 121 38.89 37.19 15.56
CA ALA A 121 38.04 36.43 16.49
C ALA A 121 36.70 36.04 15.85
N SER A 122 36.06 36.93 15.09
CA SER A 122 34.79 36.63 14.42
C SER A 122 34.92 35.52 13.35
N VAL A 123 36.03 35.47 12.62
CA VAL A 123 36.32 34.37 11.68
C VAL A 123 36.52 33.04 12.43
N PHE A 124 37.28 33.07 13.55
CA PHE A 124 37.43 31.84 14.36
C PHE A 124 36.12 31.40 14.99
N ILE A 125 35.28 32.29 15.45
CA ILE A 125 33.94 31.99 15.97
C ILE A 125 33.11 31.30 14.87
N PHE A 126 33.13 31.85 13.65
CA PHE A 126 32.40 31.24 12.52
C PHE A 126 32.89 29.82 12.21
N LEU A 127 34.20 29.61 12.14
CA LEU A 127 34.81 28.32 11.86
C LEU A 127 34.55 27.30 12.99
N LEU A 128 34.70 27.71 14.25
CA LEU A 128 34.57 26.82 15.40
C LEU A 128 33.10 26.53 15.75
N VAL A 129 32.21 27.50 15.70
CA VAL A 129 30.78 27.25 15.91
C VAL A 129 30.21 26.44 14.75
N GLY A 130 30.49 26.83 13.49
CA GLY A 130 30.08 26.04 12.32
C GLY A 130 30.66 24.64 12.29
N GLY A 131 31.99 24.54 12.55
CA GLY A 131 32.72 23.28 12.61
C GLY A 131 32.22 22.35 13.72
N SER A 132 31.93 22.86 14.92
CA SER A 132 31.37 22.06 16.02
C SER A 132 29.98 21.50 15.67
N ARG A 133 29.15 22.25 14.94
CA ARG A 133 27.83 21.80 14.47
C ARG A 133 27.97 20.75 13.36
N LEU A 134 28.91 20.95 12.43
CA LEU A 134 29.23 19.99 11.38
C LEU A 134 29.81 18.69 11.96
N ALA A 135 30.76 18.80 12.89
CA ALA A 135 31.33 17.64 13.59
C ALA A 135 30.25 16.85 14.34
N TRP A 136 29.32 17.55 15.01
CA TRP A 136 28.17 16.91 15.67
C TRP A 136 27.27 16.19 14.68
N ARG A 137 27.02 16.78 13.49
CA ARG A 137 26.26 16.14 12.41
C ARG A 137 26.96 14.89 11.90
N LEU A 138 28.26 14.97 11.63
CA LEU A 138 29.08 13.83 11.18
C LEU A 138 29.13 12.71 12.24
N PHE A 139 29.27 13.07 13.52
CA PHE A 139 29.25 12.12 14.63
C PHE A 139 27.89 11.40 14.76
N LEU A 140 26.77 12.12 14.61
CA LEU A 140 25.44 11.51 14.65
C LEU A 140 25.17 10.61 13.44
N ASN A 141 25.80 10.85 12.32
CA ASN A 141 25.69 10.06 11.10
C ASN A 141 26.79 8.97 10.98
N HIS A 142 27.70 8.87 11.98
CA HIS A 142 28.73 7.86 11.99
C HIS A 142 28.23 6.56 12.67
N PRO A 143 28.62 5.35 12.19
CA PRO A 143 28.19 4.05 12.76
C PRO A 143 28.40 3.91 14.29
N LEU A 144 29.38 4.64 14.86
CA LEU A 144 29.62 4.72 16.31
C LEU A 144 28.49 5.41 17.08
N GLY A 145 27.84 6.40 16.48
CA GLY A 145 26.69 7.10 17.08
C GLY A 145 25.42 6.25 17.13
N GLU A 146 25.27 5.31 16.19
CA GLU A 146 24.14 4.37 16.12
C GLU A 146 24.23 3.24 17.15
N ARG A 147 25.42 2.73 17.43
CA ARG A 147 25.66 1.74 18.49
C ARG A 147 25.26 2.24 19.88
N LEU A 148 25.29 3.54 20.10
CA LEU A 148 24.86 4.16 21.35
C LEU A 148 23.33 4.39 21.44
N ARG A 149 22.61 4.25 20.32
CA ARG A 149 21.14 4.44 20.27
C ARG A 149 20.32 3.17 20.49
N GLY A 150 20.92 1.99 20.47
CA GLY A 150 20.29 0.72 20.90
C GLY A 150 19.02 0.37 20.15
N ASN A 151 18.95 0.52 18.83
CA ASN A 151 17.85 -0.04 18.06
C ASN A 151 18.19 -0.23 16.58
N THR A 152 18.05 -1.42 16.09
CA THR A 152 17.61 -1.94 14.78
C THR A 152 18.50 -3.07 14.24
N ASN A 153 17.84 -4.20 13.97
CA ASN A 153 18.36 -5.40 13.28
C ASN A 153 18.56 -5.20 11.75
N LYS A 154 18.93 -4.00 11.27
CA LYS A 154 19.20 -3.78 9.84
C LYS A 154 20.57 -3.12 9.68
N ASP A 155 21.44 -3.75 8.88
CA ASP A 155 22.78 -3.26 8.58
C ASP A 155 22.69 -2.03 7.65
N PRO A 156 23.06 -0.81 8.09
CA PRO A 156 23.03 0.39 7.25
C PRO A 156 24.03 0.34 6.10
N ASN A 157 25.04 -0.50 6.17
CA ASN A 157 26.04 -0.71 5.13
C ASN A 157 25.66 -1.81 4.11
N ARG A 158 24.47 -2.37 4.22
CA ARG A 158 23.98 -3.38 3.28
C ARG A 158 24.06 -2.86 1.85
N PRO A 159 24.85 -3.49 0.95
CA PRO A 159 25.00 -3.05 -0.42
C PRO A 159 23.69 -3.28 -1.20
N VAL A 160 23.19 -2.22 -1.84
CA VAL A 160 21.91 -2.23 -2.57
C VAL A 160 22.13 -1.82 -4.01
N MET A 161 21.45 -2.52 -4.93
CA MET A 161 21.34 -2.17 -6.33
C MET A 161 20.04 -1.39 -6.57
N ILE A 162 20.11 -0.33 -7.38
CA ILE A 162 18.94 0.42 -7.84
C ILE A 162 18.64 0.02 -9.28
N VAL A 163 17.43 -0.48 -9.51
CA VAL A 163 16.93 -0.85 -10.84
C VAL A 163 16.14 0.32 -11.41
N GLY A 164 16.71 0.96 -12.42
CA GLY A 164 16.25 2.20 -13.03
C GLY A 164 17.12 3.41 -12.65
N ALA A 165 17.64 4.11 -13.66
CA ALA A 165 18.47 5.30 -13.52
C ALA A 165 17.75 6.57 -14.06
N GLY A 166 16.43 6.61 -13.99
CA GLY A 166 15.59 7.77 -14.29
C GLY A 166 15.34 8.65 -13.07
N GLU A 167 14.30 9.48 -13.11
CA GLU A 167 13.91 10.38 -12.03
C GLU A 167 13.61 9.62 -10.72
N ALA A 168 12.87 8.50 -10.82
CA ALA A 168 12.56 7.65 -9.69
C ALA A 168 13.81 6.97 -9.11
N GLY A 169 14.76 6.53 -9.96
CA GLY A 169 16.04 5.98 -9.52
C GLY A 169 16.90 7.01 -8.81
N ASN A 170 16.97 8.23 -9.34
CA ASN A 170 17.63 9.37 -8.73
C ASN A 170 17.04 9.67 -7.33
N TRP A 171 15.72 9.71 -7.23
CA TRP A 171 15.01 9.87 -5.97
C TRP A 171 15.29 8.70 -5.00
N ALA A 172 15.25 7.45 -5.47
CA ALA A 172 15.54 6.26 -4.67
C ALA A 172 16.95 6.27 -4.08
N ILE A 173 17.96 6.66 -4.87
CA ILE A 173 19.34 6.82 -4.41
C ILE A 173 19.41 7.88 -3.28
N ASN A 174 18.73 9.01 -3.43
CA ASN A 174 18.70 10.04 -2.40
C ASN A 174 18.00 9.57 -1.12
N VAL A 175 16.91 8.80 -1.25
CA VAL A 175 16.22 8.18 -0.11
C VAL A 175 17.16 7.25 0.65
N CYS A 176 17.85 6.35 -0.03
CA CYS A 176 18.81 5.44 0.59
C CYS A 176 19.96 6.19 1.28
N LYS A 177 20.45 7.28 0.71
CA LYS A 177 21.52 8.09 1.31
C LYS A 177 21.07 8.91 2.52
N THR A 178 19.81 9.26 2.61
CA THR A 178 19.25 10.05 3.71
C THR A 178 18.61 9.20 4.80
N ASN A 179 18.35 7.92 4.50
CA ASN A 179 17.68 6.99 5.41
C ASN A 179 18.35 5.62 5.39
N ASP A 180 19.11 5.33 6.43
CA ASP A 180 19.89 4.11 6.61
C ASP A 180 19.08 2.80 6.65
N LEU A 181 17.73 2.91 6.73
CA LEU A 181 16.82 1.75 6.72
C LEU A 181 16.86 0.95 5.41
N TYR A 182 17.24 1.58 4.31
CA TYR A 182 17.17 0.97 2.97
C TYR A 182 18.51 0.46 2.46
N GLY A 183 19.61 0.63 3.22
CA GLY A 183 20.96 0.22 2.85
C GLY A 183 21.70 1.25 2.00
N HIS A 184 22.91 0.88 1.55
CA HIS A 184 23.81 1.76 0.80
C HIS A 184 23.79 1.44 -0.70
N PRO A 185 23.37 2.38 -1.60
CA PRO A 185 23.33 2.13 -3.03
C PRO A 185 24.76 2.10 -3.61
N VAL A 186 25.15 0.96 -4.20
CA VAL A 186 26.49 0.70 -4.73
C VAL A 186 26.52 0.81 -6.25
N VAL A 187 25.47 0.35 -6.92
CA VAL A 187 25.35 0.28 -8.38
C VAL A 187 23.91 0.52 -8.81
N ALA A 188 23.71 1.10 -9.98
CA ALA A 188 22.42 1.20 -10.64
C ALA A 188 22.50 0.50 -12.03
N VAL A 189 21.32 0.06 -12.52
CA VAL A 189 21.13 -0.54 -13.85
C VAL A 189 20.02 0.16 -14.59
N ASP A 190 20.16 0.32 -15.91
CA ASP A 190 19.14 0.93 -16.79
C ASP A 190 19.38 0.46 -18.24
N ASP A 191 18.29 0.22 -18.99
CA ASP A 191 18.38 -0.20 -20.39
C ASP A 191 18.73 0.93 -21.37
N ASP A 192 18.71 2.18 -20.92
CA ASP A 192 19.05 3.33 -21.74
C ASP A 192 20.57 3.42 -21.95
N PRO A 193 21.07 3.20 -23.19
CA PRO A 193 22.50 3.25 -23.48
C PRO A 193 23.14 4.61 -23.15
N ALA A 194 22.37 5.69 -23.18
CA ALA A 194 22.86 7.03 -22.87
C ALA A 194 23.25 7.21 -21.40
N LYS A 195 22.73 6.36 -20.51
CA LYS A 195 23.01 6.41 -19.06
C LYS A 195 24.14 5.47 -18.62
N LEU A 196 24.50 4.51 -19.47
CA LEU A 196 25.56 3.55 -19.16
C LEU A 196 26.91 4.25 -18.89
N ASN A 197 27.60 3.79 -17.85
CA ASN A 197 28.86 4.35 -17.33
C ASN A 197 28.78 5.79 -16.81
N GLN A 198 27.57 6.37 -16.67
CA GLN A 198 27.36 7.61 -15.95
C GLN A 198 27.23 7.35 -14.44
N THR A 199 27.21 8.41 -13.66
CA THR A 199 27.02 8.35 -12.20
C THR A 199 25.87 9.23 -11.76
N ILE A 200 25.02 8.72 -10.88
CA ILE A 200 23.92 9.47 -10.25
C ILE A 200 24.24 9.61 -8.77
N HIS A 201 24.47 10.83 -8.30
CA HIS A 201 24.91 11.09 -6.92
C HIS A 201 26.09 10.21 -6.45
N GLY A 202 27.04 9.92 -7.36
CA GLY A 202 28.19 9.07 -7.06
C GLY A 202 27.93 7.56 -7.14
N VAL A 203 26.72 7.12 -7.49
CA VAL A 203 26.38 5.72 -7.76
C VAL A 203 26.53 5.46 -9.27
N PRO A 204 27.40 4.53 -9.70
CA PRO A 204 27.63 4.25 -11.12
C PRO A 204 26.49 3.43 -11.72
N VAL A 205 26.08 3.75 -12.96
CA VAL A 205 25.19 2.93 -13.79
C VAL A 205 26.08 1.97 -14.61
N LYS A 206 26.00 0.64 -14.32
CA LYS A 206 27.01 -0.32 -14.81
C LYS A 206 26.50 -1.40 -15.75
N GLY A 207 25.21 -1.47 -16.01
CA GLY A 207 24.65 -2.48 -16.91
C GLY A 207 23.18 -2.29 -17.22
N THR A 208 22.66 -3.20 -18.02
CA THR A 208 21.25 -3.32 -18.39
C THR A 208 20.47 -4.15 -17.36
N LEU A 209 19.16 -4.23 -17.51
CA LEU A 209 18.31 -5.04 -16.62
C LEU A 209 18.64 -6.54 -16.71
N GLU A 210 19.07 -7.03 -17.87
CA GLU A 210 19.48 -8.44 -18.06
C GLU A 210 20.74 -8.81 -17.27
N GLU A 211 21.59 -7.83 -16.95
CA GLU A 211 22.84 -8.05 -16.24
C GLU A 211 22.69 -8.04 -14.70
N ILE A 212 21.43 -7.87 -14.19
CA ILE A 212 21.15 -7.84 -12.76
C ILE A 212 21.81 -9.02 -12.01
N PRO A 213 21.64 -10.30 -12.41
CA PRO A 213 22.22 -11.42 -11.68
C PRO A 213 23.77 -11.34 -11.60
N ALA A 214 24.42 -11.10 -12.73
CA ALA A 214 25.88 -11.01 -12.80
C ALA A 214 26.45 -9.84 -11.97
N LEU A 215 25.75 -8.70 -11.97
CA LEU A 215 26.14 -7.53 -11.20
C LEU A 215 25.88 -7.71 -9.70
N CYS A 216 24.86 -8.48 -9.31
CA CYS A 216 24.62 -8.83 -7.92
C CYS A 216 25.78 -9.63 -7.33
N GLU A 217 26.28 -10.61 -8.05
CA GLU A 217 27.46 -11.38 -7.65
C GLU A 217 28.71 -10.51 -7.59
N LYS A 218 28.98 -9.74 -8.66
CA LYS A 218 30.17 -8.89 -8.79
C LYS A 218 30.30 -7.85 -7.69
N TYR A 219 29.21 -7.23 -7.27
CA TYR A 219 29.19 -6.17 -6.26
C TYR A 219 28.73 -6.66 -4.88
N ASN A 220 28.55 -7.98 -4.71
CA ASN A 220 28.07 -8.62 -3.48
C ASN A 220 26.79 -7.96 -2.94
N ILE A 221 25.82 -7.74 -3.83
CA ILE A 221 24.56 -7.06 -3.52
C ILE A 221 23.70 -7.93 -2.59
N GLN A 222 23.10 -7.32 -1.59
CA GLN A 222 22.23 -7.98 -0.62
C GLN A 222 20.76 -7.49 -0.72
N GLY A 223 20.53 -6.38 -1.41
CA GLY A 223 19.21 -5.84 -1.64
C GLY A 223 19.08 -5.17 -3.00
N ILE A 224 17.88 -5.24 -3.56
CA ILE A 224 17.54 -4.65 -4.84
C ILE A 224 16.32 -3.75 -4.62
N ILE A 225 16.35 -2.53 -5.19
CA ILE A 225 15.21 -1.61 -5.17
C ILE A 225 14.79 -1.33 -6.61
N ILE A 226 13.58 -1.75 -6.98
CA ILE A 226 12.99 -1.48 -8.28
C ILE A 226 12.39 -0.07 -8.26
N ALA A 227 13.00 0.84 -9.03
CA ALA A 227 12.66 2.26 -9.11
C ALA A 227 12.28 2.70 -10.53
N ILE A 228 11.40 1.94 -11.20
CA ILE A 228 10.87 2.24 -12.54
C ILE A 228 9.33 2.23 -12.48
N PRO A 229 8.67 3.37 -12.17
CA PRO A 229 7.21 3.45 -12.06
C PRO A 229 6.45 3.10 -13.34
N THR A 230 7.09 3.30 -14.49
CA THR A 230 6.51 3.03 -15.83
C THR A 230 6.61 1.56 -16.24
N LEU A 231 7.32 0.74 -15.49
CA LEU A 231 7.49 -0.67 -15.79
C LEU A 231 6.22 -1.44 -15.42
N LYS A 232 5.55 -2.02 -16.42
CA LYS A 232 4.26 -2.71 -16.26
C LYS A 232 4.22 -3.99 -17.10
N GLY A 233 3.24 -4.85 -16.81
CA GLY A 233 2.97 -6.03 -17.61
C GLY A 233 4.11 -7.06 -17.59
N SER A 234 4.28 -7.77 -18.69
CA SER A 234 5.29 -8.83 -18.86
C SER A 234 6.72 -8.37 -18.59
N ARG A 235 7.02 -7.09 -18.88
CA ARG A 235 8.36 -6.53 -18.64
C ARG A 235 8.67 -6.35 -17.15
N LEU A 236 7.69 -5.96 -16.34
CA LEU A 236 7.86 -5.91 -14.89
C LEU A 236 8.06 -7.31 -14.31
N ASN A 237 7.27 -8.29 -14.77
CA ASN A 237 7.42 -9.68 -14.34
C ASN A 237 8.82 -10.21 -14.66
N HIS A 238 9.31 -9.95 -15.86
CA HIS A 238 10.65 -10.35 -16.26
C HIS A 238 11.75 -9.74 -15.36
N VAL A 239 11.65 -8.44 -15.04
CA VAL A 239 12.59 -7.78 -14.13
C VAL A 239 12.48 -8.34 -12.71
N ILE A 240 11.26 -8.61 -12.23
CA ILE A 240 11.05 -9.26 -10.93
C ILE A 240 11.69 -10.65 -10.92
N ASP A 241 11.52 -11.46 -11.97
CA ASP A 241 12.12 -12.79 -12.08
C ASP A 241 13.66 -12.72 -12.04
N LEU A 242 14.28 -11.77 -12.76
CA LEU A 242 15.71 -11.51 -12.69
C LEU A 242 16.17 -11.13 -11.28
N CYS A 243 15.44 -10.24 -10.62
CA CYS A 243 15.76 -9.82 -9.25
C CYS A 243 15.61 -10.96 -8.25
N VAL A 244 14.54 -11.73 -8.33
CA VAL A 244 14.24 -12.86 -7.43
C VAL A 244 15.27 -13.99 -7.62
N SER A 245 15.75 -14.25 -8.84
CA SER A 245 16.79 -15.27 -9.11
C SER A 245 18.11 -15.01 -8.38
N THR A 246 18.37 -13.77 -7.94
CA THR A 246 19.59 -13.40 -7.20
C THR A 246 19.55 -13.75 -5.71
N HIS A 247 18.42 -14.21 -5.19
CA HIS A 247 18.17 -14.42 -3.75
C HIS A 247 18.40 -13.18 -2.85
N CYS A 248 18.51 -12.00 -3.45
CA CYS A 248 18.56 -10.73 -2.72
C CYS A 248 17.17 -10.32 -2.22
N ALA A 249 17.11 -9.56 -1.14
CA ALA A 249 15.84 -8.96 -0.72
C ALA A 249 15.41 -7.87 -1.71
N VAL A 250 14.26 -8.04 -2.34
CA VAL A 250 13.74 -7.13 -3.37
C VAL A 250 12.67 -6.22 -2.79
N GLN A 251 12.81 -4.93 -3.07
CA GLN A 251 11.85 -3.89 -2.70
C GLN A 251 11.43 -3.11 -3.95
N ILE A 252 10.23 -2.55 -3.90
CA ILE A 252 9.67 -1.71 -4.97
C ILE A 252 9.16 -0.40 -4.36
N LEU A 253 9.02 0.65 -5.16
CA LEU A 253 8.39 1.91 -4.77
C LEU A 253 6.99 1.66 -4.19
N SER A 254 6.70 2.21 -3.00
CA SER A 254 5.40 2.06 -2.35
C SER A 254 4.31 2.82 -3.10
N ASP A 255 4.62 4.03 -3.57
CA ASP A 255 3.73 4.89 -4.33
C ASP A 255 4.57 5.74 -5.32
N PRO A 256 4.32 5.63 -6.63
CA PRO A 256 4.97 6.46 -7.64
C PRO A 256 4.82 7.98 -7.43
N GLN A 257 3.75 8.42 -6.77
CA GLN A 257 3.51 9.84 -6.47
C GLN A 257 4.47 10.41 -5.41
N LEU A 258 5.17 9.54 -4.67
CA LEU A 258 6.19 9.97 -3.70
C LEU A 258 7.49 10.40 -4.37
N VAL A 259 7.68 10.11 -5.67
CA VAL A 259 8.86 10.54 -6.42
C VAL A 259 8.90 12.06 -6.49
N GLY A 260 10.00 12.66 -5.98
CA GLY A 260 10.15 14.11 -5.88
C GLY A 260 9.67 14.75 -4.57
N ALA A 261 9.06 14.00 -3.65
CA ALA A 261 8.71 14.51 -2.33
C ALA A 261 9.94 14.81 -1.47
N ASN A 262 9.96 15.98 -0.80
CA ASN A 262 11.12 16.53 -0.08
C ASN A 262 11.50 15.80 1.22
N ALA A 263 10.75 14.83 1.68
CA ALA A 263 11.10 14.00 2.85
C ALA A 263 10.42 12.63 2.75
N PRO A 264 11.09 11.61 2.25
CA PRO A 264 10.56 10.26 2.35
C PRO A 264 10.65 9.82 3.81
N GLY A 265 9.49 9.75 4.44
CA GLY A 265 9.31 9.09 5.74
C GLY A 265 9.56 7.57 5.64
N GLN A 266 9.37 6.87 6.75
CA GLN A 266 9.26 5.42 6.74
C GLN A 266 8.16 5.02 5.73
N GLY A 267 8.47 4.07 4.81
CA GLY A 267 7.52 3.57 3.82
C GLY A 267 7.75 4.02 2.38
N ALA A 268 8.90 4.58 2.03
CA ALA A 268 9.26 4.93 0.65
C ALA A 268 9.30 3.70 -0.28
N PHE A 269 9.81 2.58 0.24
CA PHE A 269 9.85 1.29 -0.43
C PHE A 269 9.14 0.24 0.41
N ARG A 270 8.48 -0.69 -0.26
CA ARG A 270 7.87 -1.86 0.33
C ARG A 270 8.49 -3.13 -0.23
N GLU A 271 8.40 -4.21 0.48
CA GLU A 271 8.74 -5.53 -0.04
C GLU A 271 7.79 -5.91 -1.18
N LEU A 272 8.27 -6.70 -2.14
CA LEU A 272 7.41 -7.30 -3.15
C LEU A 272 6.31 -8.12 -2.49
N ASN A 273 5.12 -8.03 -3.02
CA ASN A 273 4.01 -8.89 -2.66
C ASN A 273 3.55 -9.71 -3.87
N THR A 274 2.72 -10.71 -3.63
CA THR A 274 2.23 -11.61 -4.68
C THR A 274 1.37 -10.90 -5.74
N ALA A 275 0.81 -9.73 -5.43
CA ALA A 275 0.06 -8.93 -6.39
C ALA A 275 0.96 -8.28 -7.45
N ASP A 276 2.23 -8.04 -7.14
CA ASP A 276 3.17 -7.44 -8.07
C ASP A 276 3.48 -8.35 -9.27
N PHE A 277 3.35 -9.67 -9.11
CA PHE A 277 3.52 -10.66 -10.18
C PHE A 277 2.43 -10.62 -11.26
N LEU A 278 1.27 -10.00 -10.99
CA LEU A 278 0.22 -9.86 -12.01
C LEU A 278 0.39 -8.64 -12.91
N SER A 279 1.17 -7.67 -12.50
CA SER A 279 1.50 -6.45 -13.26
C SER A 279 0.30 -5.79 -13.95
N ARG A 280 -0.85 -5.71 -13.27
CA ARG A 280 -2.07 -5.15 -13.83
C ARG A 280 -2.04 -3.62 -13.78
N GLU A 281 -2.64 -3.00 -14.80
CA GLU A 281 -2.80 -1.55 -14.84
C GLU A 281 -3.80 -1.06 -13.80
N GLU A 282 -3.52 0.08 -13.19
CA GLU A 282 -4.45 0.75 -12.29
C GLU A 282 -5.77 1.09 -12.99
N VAL A 283 -6.88 0.91 -12.27
CA VAL A 283 -8.21 1.21 -12.76
C VAL A 283 -8.47 2.71 -12.66
N THR A 284 -8.91 3.32 -13.75
CA THR A 284 -9.37 4.70 -13.75
C THR A 284 -10.88 4.73 -13.46
N LEU A 285 -11.27 5.24 -12.28
CA LEU A 285 -12.67 5.32 -11.86
C LEU A 285 -13.34 6.63 -12.30
N ASP A 286 -14.59 6.55 -12.72
CA ASP A 286 -15.47 7.72 -12.83
C ASP A 286 -16.00 8.10 -11.43
N THR A 287 -15.15 8.82 -10.68
CA THR A 287 -15.43 9.19 -9.29
C THR A 287 -16.69 10.03 -9.15
N ALA A 288 -17.04 10.83 -10.17
CA ALA A 288 -18.25 11.66 -10.15
C ALA A 288 -19.53 10.80 -10.18
N LYS A 289 -19.59 9.80 -11.07
CA LYS A 289 -20.74 8.88 -11.13
C LYS A 289 -20.84 8.01 -9.89
N ILE A 290 -19.71 7.54 -9.35
CA ILE A 290 -19.69 6.73 -8.12
C ILE A 290 -20.14 7.57 -6.94
N SER A 291 -19.63 8.78 -6.76
CA SER A 291 -20.07 9.72 -5.72
C SER A 291 -21.57 10.00 -5.82
N GLY A 292 -22.11 10.14 -7.03
CA GLY A 292 -23.53 10.44 -7.27
C GLY A 292 -24.50 9.42 -6.67
N TYR A 293 -24.08 8.16 -6.46
CA TYR A 293 -24.96 7.14 -5.88
C TYR A 293 -24.52 6.62 -4.51
N LEU A 294 -23.34 7.03 -4.00
CA LEU A 294 -22.83 6.59 -2.69
C LEU A 294 -22.79 7.69 -1.65
N THR A 295 -22.48 8.94 -2.05
CA THR A 295 -22.28 10.03 -1.09
C THR A 295 -23.59 10.34 -0.36
N GLY A 296 -23.53 10.36 0.98
CA GLY A 296 -24.68 10.61 1.84
C GLY A 296 -25.74 9.49 1.90
N LYS A 297 -25.56 8.39 1.15
CA LYS A 297 -26.49 7.25 1.11
C LYS A 297 -26.23 6.23 2.22
N THR A 298 -27.26 5.47 2.60
CA THR A 298 -27.09 4.28 3.44
C THR A 298 -26.74 3.09 2.54
N VAL A 299 -25.56 2.53 2.72
CA VAL A 299 -25.00 1.44 1.90
C VAL A 299 -24.92 0.17 2.73
N LEU A 300 -25.53 -0.92 2.26
CA LEU A 300 -25.44 -2.25 2.85
C LEU A 300 -24.47 -3.12 2.05
N VAL A 301 -23.51 -3.74 2.73
CA VAL A 301 -22.62 -4.75 2.13
C VAL A 301 -22.85 -6.09 2.83
N THR A 302 -23.46 -7.05 2.13
CA THR A 302 -23.63 -8.42 2.64
C THR A 302 -22.40 -9.25 2.33
N GLY A 303 -21.98 -10.12 3.26
CA GLY A 303 -20.67 -10.76 3.18
C GLY A 303 -19.53 -9.75 3.37
N GLY A 304 -19.79 -8.70 4.17
CA GLY A 304 -18.88 -7.58 4.34
C GLY A 304 -17.57 -7.93 5.05
N GLY A 305 -17.50 -9.03 5.81
CA GLY A 305 -16.27 -9.57 6.39
C GLY A 305 -15.43 -10.42 5.43
N GLY A 306 -15.98 -10.78 4.25
CA GLY A 306 -15.27 -11.55 3.22
C GLY A 306 -14.21 -10.71 2.49
N SER A 307 -13.35 -11.38 1.70
CA SER A 307 -12.21 -10.72 1.02
C SER A 307 -12.62 -9.56 0.11
N ILE A 308 -13.67 -9.72 -0.70
CA ILE A 308 -14.15 -8.65 -1.59
C ILE A 308 -15.09 -7.70 -0.85
N GLY A 309 -15.97 -8.24 0.02
CA GLY A 309 -16.90 -7.43 0.80
C GLY A 309 -16.18 -6.42 1.71
N SER A 310 -15.10 -6.83 2.37
CA SER A 310 -14.31 -5.92 3.21
C SER A 310 -13.63 -4.81 2.39
N GLU A 311 -13.14 -5.14 1.19
CA GLU A 311 -12.56 -4.13 0.32
C GLU A 311 -13.63 -3.19 -0.27
N LEU A 312 -14.81 -3.70 -0.61
CA LEU A 312 -15.95 -2.85 -0.97
C LEU A 312 -16.27 -1.86 0.16
N CYS A 313 -16.31 -2.31 1.41
CA CYS A 313 -16.51 -1.43 2.57
C CYS A 313 -15.42 -0.35 2.65
N ARG A 314 -14.13 -0.71 2.47
CA ARG A 314 -13.02 0.26 2.46
C ARG A 314 -13.14 1.27 1.33
N GLN A 315 -13.52 0.83 0.14
CA GLN A 315 -13.69 1.71 -1.02
C GLN A 315 -14.91 2.61 -0.88
N VAL A 316 -16.06 2.09 -0.42
CA VAL A 316 -17.28 2.86 -0.16
C VAL A 316 -17.03 4.00 0.83
N MET A 317 -16.25 3.75 1.90
CA MET A 317 -15.89 4.78 2.89
C MET A 317 -15.16 5.99 2.27
N LYS A 318 -14.42 5.81 1.16
CA LYS A 318 -13.77 6.92 0.45
C LYS A 318 -14.76 7.90 -0.20
N PHE A 319 -15.99 7.46 -0.45
CA PHE A 319 -17.05 8.25 -1.06
C PHE A 319 -18.01 8.87 -0.04
N HIS A 320 -17.66 8.88 1.24
CA HIS A 320 -18.40 9.53 2.32
C HIS A 320 -19.90 9.13 2.37
N PRO A 321 -20.22 7.84 2.57
CA PRO A 321 -21.60 7.40 2.72
C PRO A 321 -22.22 8.02 3.99
N GLY A 322 -23.54 8.23 3.98
CA GLY A 322 -24.26 8.64 5.17
C GLY A 322 -24.23 7.57 6.27
N LYS A 323 -24.30 6.29 5.86
CA LYS A 323 -24.12 5.13 6.74
C LYS A 323 -23.62 3.93 5.94
N LEU A 324 -22.65 3.19 6.49
CA LEU A 324 -22.20 1.90 5.97
C LEU A 324 -22.65 0.79 6.92
N LEU A 325 -23.40 -0.17 6.39
CA LEU A 325 -23.84 -1.37 7.10
C LEU A 325 -23.02 -2.57 6.62
N ILE A 326 -22.29 -3.20 7.53
CA ILE A 326 -21.51 -4.41 7.29
C ILE A 326 -22.33 -5.58 7.80
N PHE A 327 -22.93 -6.37 6.89
CA PHE A 327 -23.75 -7.51 7.23
C PHE A 327 -23.00 -8.81 6.93
N ASP A 328 -22.72 -9.61 7.95
CA ASP A 328 -21.99 -10.88 7.79
C ASP A 328 -22.48 -11.92 8.81
N ILE A 329 -22.37 -13.19 8.46
CA ILE A 329 -22.65 -14.29 9.38
C ILE A 329 -21.47 -14.54 10.34
N TYR A 330 -20.25 -14.19 9.91
CA TYR A 330 -19.02 -14.40 10.68
C TYR A 330 -18.57 -13.10 11.37
N GLU A 331 -18.86 -13.02 12.68
CA GLU A 331 -18.65 -11.82 13.48
C GLU A 331 -17.19 -11.33 13.54
N ASN A 332 -16.21 -12.26 13.60
CA ASN A 332 -14.82 -11.87 13.83
C ASN A 332 -14.27 -11.02 12.68
N CYS A 333 -14.43 -11.46 11.43
CA CYS A 333 -13.95 -10.69 10.28
C CYS A 333 -14.68 -9.33 10.15
N ALA A 334 -15.97 -9.28 10.48
CA ALA A 334 -16.73 -8.04 10.47
C ALA A 334 -16.28 -7.07 11.57
N TYR A 335 -15.96 -7.58 12.76
CA TYR A 335 -15.40 -6.82 13.87
C TYR A 335 -14.00 -6.28 13.56
N GLU A 336 -13.11 -7.11 13.02
CA GLU A 336 -11.75 -6.70 12.61
C GLU A 336 -11.81 -5.55 11.60
N LEU A 337 -12.70 -5.64 10.60
CA LEU A 337 -12.92 -4.59 9.63
C LEU A 337 -13.42 -3.29 10.29
N GLN A 338 -14.36 -3.38 11.23
CA GLN A 338 -14.84 -2.21 11.97
C GLN A 338 -13.69 -1.53 12.71
N MET A 339 -12.84 -2.29 13.41
CA MET A 339 -11.69 -1.75 14.13
C MET A 339 -10.69 -1.08 13.19
N GLU A 340 -10.41 -1.68 12.03
CA GLU A 340 -9.55 -1.09 10.99
C GLU A 340 -10.10 0.26 10.50
N LEU A 341 -11.40 0.30 10.16
CA LEU A 341 -12.04 1.53 9.70
C LEU A 341 -12.06 2.63 10.77
N GLN A 342 -12.32 2.27 12.03
CA GLN A 342 -12.26 3.21 13.17
C GLN A 342 -10.85 3.74 13.41
N GLN A 343 -9.83 2.91 13.26
CA GLN A 343 -8.44 3.35 13.37
C GLN A 343 -8.06 4.35 12.29
N LYS A 344 -8.56 4.14 11.07
CA LYS A 344 -8.24 4.97 9.91
C LYS A 344 -9.00 6.30 9.86
N TYR A 345 -10.29 6.28 10.18
CA TYR A 345 -11.20 7.42 9.99
C TYR A 345 -11.68 8.06 11.30
N GLY A 346 -11.30 7.50 12.47
CA GLY A 346 -11.76 7.94 13.78
C GLY A 346 -12.87 7.03 14.35
N ARG A 347 -13.19 7.21 15.64
CA ARG A 347 -14.17 6.34 16.33
C ARG A 347 -15.63 6.65 15.95
N ASP A 348 -15.92 7.90 15.60
CA ASP A 348 -17.28 8.40 15.33
C ASP A 348 -17.65 8.28 13.85
N ILE A 349 -17.27 7.15 13.20
CA ILE A 349 -17.60 6.90 11.80
C ILE A 349 -19.01 6.33 11.64
N PRO A 350 -19.72 6.61 10.53
CA PRO A 350 -21.05 6.10 10.26
C PRO A 350 -21.04 4.63 9.81
N VAL A 351 -20.41 3.74 10.59
CA VAL A 351 -20.30 2.30 10.30
C VAL A 351 -21.01 1.49 11.37
N THR A 352 -21.86 0.57 10.94
CA THR A 352 -22.58 -0.37 11.82
C THR A 352 -22.34 -1.80 11.36
N VAL A 353 -21.87 -2.67 12.24
CA VAL A 353 -21.76 -4.11 11.99
C VAL A 353 -23.05 -4.80 12.42
N LEU A 354 -23.58 -5.63 11.56
CA LEU A 354 -24.81 -6.38 11.75
C LEU A 354 -24.50 -7.88 11.52
N VAL A 355 -24.62 -8.68 12.56
CA VAL A 355 -24.46 -10.13 12.46
C VAL A 355 -25.79 -10.76 12.02
N GLY A 356 -25.73 -11.58 10.94
CA GLY A 356 -26.91 -12.25 10.43
C GLY A 356 -26.63 -13.05 9.16
N SER A 357 -27.57 -13.90 8.79
CA SER A 357 -27.51 -14.72 7.57
C SER A 357 -28.51 -14.19 6.55
N ILE A 358 -28.12 -14.14 5.26
CA ILE A 358 -29.02 -13.81 4.15
C ILE A 358 -30.13 -14.88 3.97
N ARG A 359 -30.00 -16.06 4.56
CA ARG A 359 -31.04 -17.10 4.60
C ARG A 359 -32.24 -16.69 5.46
N ASP A 360 -32.00 -15.84 6.46
CA ASP A 360 -33.02 -15.38 7.39
C ASP A 360 -33.69 -14.11 6.86
N LYS A 361 -34.82 -14.30 6.14
CA LYS A 361 -35.59 -13.20 5.57
C LYS A 361 -36.06 -12.24 6.65
N LYS A 362 -36.50 -12.75 7.82
CA LYS A 362 -37.00 -11.90 8.90
C LYS A 362 -35.90 -10.96 9.41
N ARG A 363 -34.67 -11.48 9.56
CA ARG A 363 -33.51 -10.66 9.96
C ARG A 363 -33.15 -9.61 8.89
N LEU A 364 -33.26 -9.97 7.61
CA LEU A 364 -33.08 -9.00 6.52
C LEU A 364 -34.13 -7.89 6.61
N ASP A 365 -35.42 -8.23 6.73
CA ASP A 365 -36.51 -7.25 6.83
C ASP A 365 -36.29 -6.30 8.02
N GLU A 366 -35.94 -6.80 9.19
CA GLU A 366 -35.57 -5.97 10.37
C GLU A 366 -34.44 -4.97 10.04
N VAL A 367 -33.43 -5.40 9.28
CA VAL A 367 -32.30 -4.53 8.88
C VAL A 367 -32.79 -3.45 7.90
N PHE A 368 -33.58 -3.83 6.90
CA PHE A 368 -34.11 -2.89 5.92
C PHE A 368 -35.09 -1.89 6.53
N GLU A 369 -35.98 -2.32 7.41
CA GLU A 369 -36.90 -1.47 8.17
C GLU A 369 -36.18 -0.48 9.10
N THR A 370 -35.11 -0.93 9.76
CA THR A 370 -34.40 -0.09 10.74
C THR A 370 -33.47 0.94 10.09
N TYR A 371 -32.78 0.55 9.03
CA TYR A 371 -31.68 1.34 8.49
C TYR A 371 -31.96 1.95 7.11
N HIS A 372 -32.99 1.52 6.42
CA HIS A 372 -33.41 1.98 5.08
C HIS A 372 -32.25 2.10 4.08
N PRO A 373 -31.47 1.01 3.83
CA PRO A 373 -30.38 1.06 2.87
C PRO A 373 -30.93 1.32 1.47
N THR A 374 -30.30 2.29 0.77
CA THR A 374 -30.67 2.64 -0.60
C THR A 374 -29.79 1.97 -1.64
N VAL A 375 -28.59 1.52 -1.23
CA VAL A 375 -27.63 0.80 -2.09
C VAL A 375 -27.21 -0.49 -1.40
N VAL A 376 -27.24 -1.59 -2.13
CA VAL A 376 -26.84 -2.91 -1.64
C VAL A 376 -25.73 -3.49 -2.53
N PHE A 377 -24.61 -3.89 -1.91
CA PHE A 377 -23.59 -4.73 -2.53
C PHE A 377 -23.70 -6.14 -1.95
N HIS A 378 -24.00 -7.11 -2.80
CA HIS A 378 -24.22 -8.49 -2.37
C HIS A 378 -23.00 -9.36 -2.68
N ALA A 379 -22.13 -9.53 -1.65
CA ALA A 379 -20.93 -10.35 -1.73
C ALA A 379 -21.02 -11.65 -0.89
N ALA A 380 -22.12 -11.88 -0.19
CA ALA A 380 -22.31 -13.10 0.59
C ALA A 380 -22.58 -14.31 -0.32
N ALA A 381 -21.73 -15.33 -0.25
CA ALA A 381 -21.90 -16.60 -0.96
C ALA A 381 -20.97 -17.69 -0.40
N HIS A 382 -21.40 -18.93 -0.49
CA HIS A 382 -20.50 -20.10 -0.39
C HIS A 382 -19.75 -20.29 -1.71
N LYS A 383 -18.40 -20.30 -1.69
CA LYS A 383 -17.57 -20.28 -2.90
C LYS A 383 -16.67 -21.50 -3.10
N HIS A 384 -16.46 -22.32 -2.06
CA HIS A 384 -15.52 -23.43 -2.14
C HIS A 384 -16.13 -24.64 -2.86
N LEU A 385 -15.64 -24.92 -4.10
CA LEU A 385 -16.17 -25.98 -4.94
C LEU A 385 -16.27 -27.32 -4.22
N PRO A 386 -15.18 -27.90 -3.64
CA PRO A 386 -15.25 -29.24 -3.06
C PRO A 386 -16.25 -29.37 -1.91
N LEU A 387 -16.43 -28.28 -1.13
CA LEU A 387 -17.39 -28.30 -0.02
C LEU A 387 -18.83 -28.26 -0.52
N MET A 388 -19.09 -27.53 -1.62
CA MET A 388 -20.43 -27.41 -2.19
C MET A 388 -20.82 -28.67 -2.99
N GLU A 389 -19.86 -29.41 -3.52
CA GLU A 389 -20.09 -30.71 -4.12
C GLU A 389 -20.57 -31.74 -3.07
N VAL A 390 -20.00 -31.68 -1.85
CA VAL A 390 -20.42 -32.54 -0.71
C VAL A 390 -21.73 -32.05 -0.08
N SER A 391 -22.03 -30.77 -0.18
CA SER A 391 -23.19 -30.12 0.48
C SER A 391 -24.03 -29.30 -0.49
N PRO A 392 -24.62 -29.92 -1.55
CA PRO A 392 -25.32 -29.18 -2.60
C PRO A 392 -26.55 -28.42 -2.10
N ALA A 393 -27.30 -28.98 -1.15
CA ALA A 393 -28.45 -28.30 -0.55
C ALA A 393 -28.04 -27.02 0.19
N GLU A 394 -26.91 -26.99 0.90
CA GLU A 394 -26.43 -25.80 1.58
C GLU A 394 -25.98 -24.72 0.58
N ALA A 395 -25.40 -25.12 -0.57
CA ALA A 395 -25.09 -24.19 -1.65
C ALA A 395 -26.36 -23.51 -2.18
N VAL A 396 -27.44 -24.27 -2.40
CA VAL A 396 -28.75 -23.72 -2.85
C VAL A 396 -29.36 -22.81 -1.78
N LYS A 397 -29.48 -23.29 -0.53
CA LYS A 397 -30.07 -22.50 0.57
C LYS A 397 -29.35 -21.18 0.76
N HIS A 398 -28.03 -21.18 0.71
CA HIS A 398 -27.27 -19.95 0.95
C HIS A 398 -27.19 -19.07 -0.30
N ASN A 399 -26.73 -19.61 -1.43
CA ASN A 399 -26.48 -18.79 -2.61
C ASN A 399 -27.80 -18.40 -3.32
N VAL A 400 -28.69 -19.39 -3.59
CA VAL A 400 -29.93 -19.13 -4.37
C VAL A 400 -31.01 -18.52 -3.50
N LEU A 401 -31.41 -19.22 -2.41
CA LEU A 401 -32.52 -18.77 -1.58
C LEU A 401 -32.13 -17.54 -0.76
N GLY A 402 -30.89 -17.46 -0.30
CA GLY A 402 -30.38 -16.25 0.35
C GLY A 402 -30.39 -15.03 -0.57
N THR A 403 -30.00 -15.17 -1.84
CA THR A 403 -30.09 -14.10 -2.84
C THR A 403 -31.55 -13.73 -3.12
N LYS A 404 -32.45 -14.72 -3.28
CA LYS A 404 -33.90 -14.49 -3.44
C LYS A 404 -34.45 -13.67 -2.28
N ASN A 405 -34.17 -14.07 -1.03
CA ASN A 405 -34.61 -13.34 0.16
C ASN A 405 -34.12 -11.88 0.16
N LEU A 406 -32.84 -11.67 -0.14
CA LEU A 406 -32.25 -10.33 -0.19
C LEU A 406 -32.89 -9.47 -1.27
N LEU A 407 -33.15 -10.01 -2.46
CA LEU A 407 -33.80 -9.30 -3.56
C LEU A 407 -35.25 -8.92 -3.20
N VAL A 408 -36.00 -9.83 -2.57
CA VAL A 408 -37.35 -9.58 -2.11
C VAL A 408 -37.38 -8.48 -1.06
N SER A 409 -36.58 -8.62 0.02
CA SER A 409 -36.50 -7.60 1.09
C SER A 409 -36.03 -6.25 0.54
N ALA A 410 -35.05 -6.22 -0.36
CA ALA A 410 -34.54 -4.99 -0.96
C ALA A 410 -35.62 -4.28 -1.80
N SER A 411 -36.40 -5.04 -2.60
CA SER A 411 -37.49 -4.51 -3.41
C SER A 411 -38.65 -4.00 -2.56
N GLU A 412 -39.05 -4.74 -1.51
CA GLU A 412 -40.14 -4.36 -0.60
C GLU A 412 -39.85 -3.09 0.20
N HIS A 413 -38.56 -2.78 0.45
CA HIS A 413 -38.11 -1.64 1.26
C HIS A 413 -37.50 -0.49 0.45
N GLY A 414 -37.71 -0.44 -0.86
CA GLY A 414 -37.39 0.71 -1.70
C GLY A 414 -35.91 0.94 -1.94
N VAL A 415 -35.11 -0.13 -2.03
CA VAL A 415 -33.69 -0.06 -2.45
C VAL A 415 -33.62 0.48 -3.88
N GLU A 416 -32.79 1.50 -4.10
CA GLU A 416 -32.61 2.10 -5.42
C GLU A 416 -31.69 1.23 -6.33
N ARG A 417 -30.71 0.55 -5.72
CA ARG A 417 -29.67 -0.16 -6.47
C ARG A 417 -29.14 -1.39 -5.72
N LEU A 418 -29.06 -2.52 -6.41
CA LEU A 418 -28.45 -3.74 -5.93
C LEU A 418 -27.41 -4.25 -6.92
N VAL A 419 -26.17 -4.47 -6.44
CA VAL A 419 -25.06 -5.00 -7.22
C VAL A 419 -24.65 -6.35 -6.64
N GLN A 420 -24.88 -7.42 -7.39
CA GLN A 420 -24.54 -8.77 -6.99
C GLN A 420 -23.17 -9.18 -7.57
N LEU A 421 -22.30 -9.72 -6.74
CA LEU A 421 -21.07 -10.34 -7.20
C LEU A 421 -21.36 -11.72 -7.82
N SER A 422 -20.83 -11.95 -9.02
CA SER A 422 -20.87 -13.25 -9.71
C SER A 422 -19.45 -13.73 -10.04
N THR A 423 -19.34 -14.79 -10.81
CA THR A 423 -18.06 -15.46 -11.09
C THR A 423 -18.04 -16.05 -12.51
N ASP A 424 -16.85 -16.21 -13.09
CA ASP A 424 -16.56 -16.97 -14.30
C ASP A 424 -17.13 -18.41 -14.25
N LYS A 425 -17.20 -19.01 -13.06
CA LYS A 425 -17.72 -20.38 -12.84
C LYS A 425 -19.24 -20.50 -13.04
N ALA A 426 -19.96 -19.39 -13.18
CA ALA A 426 -21.37 -19.37 -13.57
C ALA A 426 -21.59 -19.63 -15.09
N VAL A 427 -20.52 -19.54 -15.88
CA VAL A 427 -20.52 -19.82 -17.32
C VAL A 427 -20.31 -21.31 -17.53
N ASN A 428 -21.21 -21.96 -18.29
CA ASN A 428 -21.16 -23.42 -18.56
C ASN A 428 -20.71 -24.23 -17.31
N PRO A 429 -21.47 -24.16 -16.20
CA PRO A 429 -21.00 -24.63 -14.90
C PRO A 429 -20.72 -26.14 -14.91
N THR A 430 -19.62 -26.54 -14.26
CA THR A 430 -19.25 -27.92 -13.99
C THR A 430 -19.38 -28.27 -12.51
N SER A 431 -19.71 -27.27 -11.68
CA SER A 431 -19.84 -27.39 -10.24
C SER A 431 -21.20 -26.91 -9.73
N VAL A 432 -21.62 -27.47 -8.60
CA VAL A 432 -22.83 -27.03 -7.88
C VAL A 432 -22.74 -25.53 -7.55
N MET A 433 -21.60 -25.07 -7.06
CA MET A 433 -21.40 -23.65 -6.74
C MET A 433 -21.60 -22.76 -7.98
N GLY A 434 -20.96 -23.11 -9.11
CA GLY A 434 -21.11 -22.37 -10.36
C GLY A 434 -22.57 -22.35 -10.84
N CYS A 435 -23.26 -23.50 -10.75
CA CYS A 435 -24.67 -23.62 -11.07
C CYS A 435 -25.55 -22.71 -10.20
N THR A 436 -25.31 -22.69 -8.88
CA THR A 436 -26.05 -21.77 -7.97
C THR A 436 -25.83 -20.30 -8.30
N LYS A 437 -24.59 -19.91 -8.69
CA LYS A 437 -24.28 -18.53 -9.10
C LYS A 437 -24.96 -18.17 -10.42
N ARG A 438 -25.06 -19.11 -11.36
CA ARG A 438 -25.84 -18.88 -12.60
C ARG A 438 -27.32 -18.63 -12.30
N ILE A 439 -27.92 -19.42 -11.39
CA ILE A 439 -29.31 -19.17 -10.96
C ILE A 439 -29.46 -17.79 -10.30
N CYS A 440 -28.46 -17.34 -9.52
CA CYS A 440 -28.48 -15.99 -8.96
C CYS A 440 -28.45 -14.90 -10.05
N GLU A 441 -27.68 -15.07 -11.13
CA GLU A 441 -27.72 -14.17 -12.28
C GLU A 441 -29.12 -14.13 -12.93
N MET A 442 -29.77 -15.29 -13.08
CA MET A 442 -31.12 -15.37 -13.60
C MET A 442 -32.13 -14.69 -12.67
N LEU A 443 -31.99 -14.79 -11.33
CA LEU A 443 -32.79 -14.05 -10.36
C LEU A 443 -32.66 -12.54 -10.57
N ILE A 444 -31.44 -12.02 -10.74
CA ILE A 444 -31.21 -10.58 -11.04
C ILE A 444 -31.95 -10.18 -12.31
N GLN A 445 -31.90 -10.97 -13.37
CA GLN A 445 -32.58 -10.67 -14.62
C GLN A 445 -34.11 -10.69 -14.49
N THR A 446 -34.66 -11.66 -13.73
CA THR A 446 -36.13 -11.75 -13.52
C THR A 446 -36.67 -10.62 -12.63
N PHE A 447 -35.91 -10.20 -11.59
CA PHE A 447 -36.32 -9.08 -10.74
C PHE A 447 -36.27 -7.74 -11.48
N ALA A 448 -35.33 -7.53 -12.38
CA ALA A 448 -35.15 -6.30 -13.13
C ALA A 448 -36.38 -5.87 -13.94
N GLY A 449 -37.18 -6.84 -14.39
CA GLY A 449 -38.41 -6.56 -15.13
C GLY A 449 -39.64 -6.21 -14.24
N ASN A 450 -39.55 -6.43 -12.94
CA ASN A 450 -40.67 -6.40 -12.00
C ASN A 450 -40.50 -5.39 -10.84
N THR A 451 -39.45 -4.57 -10.86
CA THR A 451 -39.14 -3.61 -9.80
C THR A 451 -38.48 -2.37 -10.37
N ASP A 452 -38.63 -1.23 -9.69
CA ASP A 452 -37.91 0.02 -10.02
C ASP A 452 -36.44 -0.02 -9.55
N MET A 453 -36.06 -1.00 -8.73
CA MET A 453 -34.72 -1.22 -8.25
C MET A 453 -33.78 -1.60 -9.40
N LYS A 454 -32.67 -0.87 -9.55
CA LYS A 454 -31.62 -1.23 -10.52
C LYS A 454 -30.80 -2.43 -10.02
N CYS A 455 -31.12 -3.62 -10.53
CA CYS A 455 -30.45 -4.87 -10.18
C CYS A 455 -29.44 -5.25 -11.25
N VAL A 456 -28.18 -5.49 -10.87
CA VAL A 456 -27.13 -5.93 -11.79
C VAL A 456 -26.27 -7.02 -11.15
N ALA A 457 -25.73 -7.92 -12.00
CA ALA A 457 -24.69 -8.86 -11.59
C ALA A 457 -23.33 -8.45 -12.19
N VAL A 458 -22.23 -8.71 -11.46
CA VAL A 458 -20.86 -8.44 -11.92
C VAL A 458 -20.07 -9.73 -11.88
N ARG A 459 -19.71 -10.23 -13.05
CA ARG A 459 -18.97 -11.48 -13.26
C ARG A 459 -17.48 -11.19 -13.43
N PHE A 460 -16.64 -11.91 -12.70
CA PHE A 460 -15.19 -11.85 -12.80
C PHE A 460 -14.55 -13.16 -12.36
N GLY A 461 -13.27 -13.35 -12.68
CA GLY A 461 -12.49 -14.54 -12.35
C GLY A 461 -11.97 -14.56 -10.91
N ASN A 462 -10.80 -15.16 -10.71
CA ASN A 462 -10.22 -15.27 -9.38
C ASN A 462 -9.63 -13.92 -8.91
N VAL A 463 -9.66 -13.71 -7.59
CA VAL A 463 -8.98 -12.57 -6.97
C VAL A 463 -7.79 -13.06 -6.14
N LEU A 464 -6.67 -12.34 -6.25
CA LEU A 464 -5.43 -12.68 -5.55
C LEU A 464 -5.55 -12.54 -4.04
N GLY A 465 -4.92 -13.47 -3.32
CA GLY A 465 -4.82 -13.39 -1.86
C GLY A 465 -6.14 -13.55 -1.11
N SER A 466 -7.23 -13.95 -1.77
CA SER A 466 -8.50 -14.20 -1.09
C SER A 466 -8.39 -15.44 -0.18
N HIS A 467 -9.12 -15.44 0.93
CA HIS A 467 -9.14 -16.54 1.90
C HIS A 467 -9.42 -17.89 1.21
N GLY A 468 -8.55 -18.87 1.48
CA GLY A 468 -8.66 -20.23 0.92
C GLY A 468 -8.35 -20.33 -0.57
N SER A 469 -7.79 -19.30 -1.21
CA SER A 469 -7.34 -19.36 -2.61
C SER A 469 -5.96 -20.01 -2.75
N VAL A 470 -5.53 -20.21 -4.01
CA VAL A 470 -4.32 -20.96 -4.36
C VAL A 470 -3.04 -20.33 -3.81
N ILE A 471 -2.93 -19.00 -3.79
CA ILE A 471 -1.71 -18.32 -3.33
C ILE A 471 -1.47 -18.51 -1.83
N PRO A 472 -2.41 -18.22 -0.91
CA PRO A 472 -2.24 -18.53 0.51
C PRO A 472 -1.97 -20.03 0.79
N LEU A 473 -2.53 -20.91 -0.04
CA LEU A 473 -2.25 -22.35 0.06
C LEU A 473 -0.78 -22.64 -0.27
N PHE A 474 -0.28 -22.13 -1.39
CA PHE A 474 1.12 -22.31 -1.80
C PHE A 474 2.08 -21.71 -0.79
N GLU A 475 1.82 -20.51 -0.31
CA GLU A 475 2.63 -19.87 0.74
C GLU A 475 2.70 -20.71 2.01
N ALA A 476 1.55 -21.24 2.45
CA ALA A 476 1.51 -22.10 3.64
C ALA A 476 2.28 -23.43 3.43
N GLN A 477 2.24 -23.99 2.22
CA GLN A 477 2.98 -25.20 1.86
C GLN A 477 4.48 -24.94 1.79
N ILE A 478 4.89 -23.84 1.15
CA ILE A 478 6.31 -23.43 1.06
C ILE A 478 6.89 -23.19 2.45
N LYS A 479 6.19 -22.45 3.31
CA LYS A 479 6.61 -22.18 4.70
C LYS A 479 6.75 -23.45 5.55
N LYS A 480 6.04 -24.53 5.19
CA LYS A 480 6.13 -25.84 5.85
C LYS A 480 7.22 -26.74 5.25
N GLY A 481 7.95 -26.29 4.23
CA GLY A 481 8.98 -27.08 3.55
C GLY A 481 8.46 -27.92 2.37
N GLY A 482 7.25 -27.66 1.89
CA GLY A 482 6.67 -28.31 0.71
C GLY A 482 6.05 -29.71 0.96
N PRO A 483 5.71 -30.47 -0.10
CA PRO A 483 5.69 -30.00 -1.50
C PRO A 483 4.55 -29.02 -1.79
N VAL A 484 4.70 -28.20 -2.83
CA VAL A 484 3.60 -27.40 -3.39
C VAL A 484 2.68 -28.31 -4.20
N THR A 485 1.37 -28.28 -3.94
CA THR A 485 0.40 -29.15 -4.63
C THR A 485 -0.33 -28.42 -5.72
N LEU A 486 -0.29 -28.96 -6.94
CA LEU A 486 -0.96 -28.44 -8.13
C LEU A 486 -1.96 -29.47 -8.65
N THR A 487 -3.14 -29.02 -9.07
CA THR A 487 -4.19 -29.92 -9.55
C THR A 487 -3.92 -30.44 -10.95
N ASP A 488 -3.42 -29.61 -11.87
CA ASP A 488 -3.01 -30.01 -13.21
C ASP A 488 -1.89 -29.07 -13.72
N PRO A 489 -0.88 -29.57 -14.46
CA PRO A 489 0.21 -28.73 -14.98
C PRO A 489 -0.23 -27.69 -16.01
N ASN A 490 -1.35 -27.91 -16.69
CA ASN A 490 -1.88 -27.03 -17.72
C ASN A 490 -3.02 -26.11 -17.24
N ILE A 491 -3.35 -26.15 -15.94
CA ILE A 491 -4.44 -25.35 -15.41
C ILE A 491 -4.14 -23.86 -15.50
N GLU A 492 -5.08 -23.13 -16.05
CA GLU A 492 -5.00 -21.67 -16.20
C GLU A 492 -6.16 -21.00 -15.46
N ARG A 493 -5.88 -19.81 -14.91
CA ARG A 493 -6.90 -18.99 -14.25
C ARG A 493 -6.72 -17.52 -14.57
N TYR A 494 -7.82 -16.82 -14.68
CA TYR A 494 -7.80 -15.36 -14.69
C TYR A 494 -7.61 -14.85 -13.28
N PHE A 495 -6.76 -13.82 -13.13
CA PHE A 495 -6.54 -13.18 -11.85
C PHE A 495 -6.71 -11.66 -11.91
N MET A 496 -7.21 -11.11 -10.81
CA MET A 496 -7.35 -9.69 -10.56
C MET A 496 -6.96 -9.39 -9.11
N THR A 497 -6.54 -8.18 -8.79
CA THR A 497 -6.34 -7.80 -7.39
C THR A 497 -7.68 -7.54 -6.71
N ILE A 498 -7.76 -7.75 -5.40
CA ILE A 498 -9.00 -7.48 -4.64
C ILE A 498 -9.42 -6.00 -4.74
N PRO A 499 -8.49 -5.01 -4.60
CA PRO A 499 -8.83 -3.60 -4.80
C PRO A 499 -9.36 -3.29 -6.22
N GLU A 500 -8.75 -3.86 -7.26
CA GLU A 500 -9.21 -3.69 -8.65
C GLU A 500 -10.63 -4.23 -8.84
N ALA A 501 -10.90 -5.45 -8.35
CA ALA A 501 -12.23 -6.04 -8.41
C ALA A 501 -13.28 -5.17 -7.70
N ALA A 502 -13.00 -4.72 -6.48
CA ALA A 502 -13.92 -3.85 -5.73
C ALA A 502 -14.17 -2.51 -6.45
N GLN A 503 -13.15 -1.89 -7.00
CA GLN A 503 -13.25 -0.65 -7.76
C GLN A 503 -14.12 -0.82 -9.00
N LEU A 504 -13.92 -1.89 -9.78
CA LEU A 504 -14.71 -2.17 -10.96
C LEU A 504 -16.15 -2.57 -10.62
N VAL A 505 -16.40 -3.22 -9.49
CA VAL A 505 -17.77 -3.47 -8.98
C VAL A 505 -18.49 -2.15 -8.64
N LEU A 506 -17.82 -1.20 -7.99
CA LEU A 506 -18.38 0.14 -7.75
C LEU A 506 -18.66 0.86 -9.07
N GLN A 507 -17.75 0.77 -10.04
CA GLN A 507 -17.93 1.38 -11.35
C GLN A 507 -19.10 0.73 -12.13
N ALA A 508 -19.24 -0.60 -12.10
CA ALA A 508 -20.37 -1.31 -12.67
C ALA A 508 -21.70 -0.89 -12.00
N GLY A 509 -21.66 -0.69 -10.68
CA GLY A 509 -22.78 -0.10 -9.95
C GLY A 509 -23.16 1.29 -10.46
N ALA A 510 -22.19 2.14 -10.80
CA ALA A 510 -22.48 3.47 -11.37
C ALA A 510 -23.11 3.40 -12.77
N LEU A 511 -22.74 2.39 -13.56
CA LEU A 511 -23.27 2.15 -14.91
C LEU A 511 -24.62 1.42 -14.93
N ALA A 512 -25.12 0.95 -13.78
CA ALA A 512 -26.20 -0.03 -13.65
C ALA A 512 -27.41 0.20 -14.60
N GLU A 513 -27.51 -0.66 -15.61
CA GLU A 513 -28.69 -0.91 -16.43
C GLU A 513 -29.37 -2.16 -15.88
N SER A 514 -30.61 -2.04 -15.40
CA SER A 514 -31.31 -3.12 -14.70
C SER A 514 -31.35 -4.42 -15.50
N GLY A 515 -31.07 -5.55 -14.87
CA GLY A 515 -31.01 -6.88 -15.49
C GLY A 515 -29.71 -7.20 -16.22
N SER A 516 -28.76 -6.27 -16.26
CA SER A 516 -27.49 -6.49 -16.95
C SER A 516 -26.55 -7.39 -16.14
N ILE A 517 -25.82 -8.24 -16.85
CA ILE A 517 -24.67 -8.97 -16.34
C ILE A 517 -23.43 -8.27 -16.86
N TYR A 518 -22.70 -7.59 -15.99
CA TYR A 518 -21.43 -6.99 -16.32
C TYR A 518 -20.32 -8.03 -16.21
N VAL A 519 -19.38 -8.01 -17.16
CA VAL A 519 -18.19 -8.87 -17.18
C VAL A 519 -16.98 -7.99 -17.11
N LEU A 520 -16.12 -8.24 -16.12
CA LEU A 520 -14.89 -7.48 -15.94
C LEU A 520 -13.80 -8.03 -16.86
N ASP A 521 -12.98 -7.11 -17.42
CA ASP A 521 -11.79 -7.46 -18.17
C ASP A 521 -10.75 -8.11 -17.25
N MET A 522 -10.57 -9.40 -17.44
CA MET A 522 -9.63 -10.19 -16.64
C MET A 522 -8.21 -10.22 -17.22
N GLY A 523 -7.98 -9.61 -18.40
CA GLY A 523 -6.70 -9.71 -19.11
C GLY A 523 -6.38 -11.14 -19.54
N GLU A 524 -5.09 -11.46 -19.63
CA GLU A 524 -4.63 -12.79 -20.03
C GLU A 524 -4.72 -13.81 -18.88
N PRO A 525 -5.03 -15.08 -19.18
CA PRO A 525 -5.02 -16.14 -18.19
C PRO A 525 -3.59 -16.48 -17.75
N VAL A 526 -3.42 -16.85 -16.50
CA VAL A 526 -2.14 -17.18 -15.87
C VAL A 526 -2.07 -18.69 -15.63
N LYS A 527 -0.99 -19.33 -16.08
CA LYS A 527 -0.68 -20.74 -15.74
C LYS A 527 -0.34 -20.86 -14.27
N ILE A 528 -1.08 -21.70 -13.55
CA ILE A 528 -0.86 -21.88 -12.10
C ILE A 528 0.50 -22.51 -11.81
N MET A 529 1.04 -23.33 -12.73
CA MET A 529 2.39 -23.88 -12.66
C MET A 529 3.46 -22.75 -12.62
N ASP A 530 3.33 -21.74 -13.46
CA ASP A 530 4.29 -20.64 -13.53
C ASP A 530 4.21 -19.78 -12.25
N LEU A 531 2.99 -19.51 -11.78
CA LEU A 531 2.76 -18.84 -10.51
C LEU A 531 3.37 -19.62 -9.33
N ALA A 532 3.23 -20.96 -9.31
CA ALA A 532 3.84 -21.80 -8.28
C ALA A 532 5.37 -21.69 -8.28
N LYS A 533 5.99 -21.77 -9.48
CA LYS A 533 7.44 -21.63 -9.63
C LYS A 533 7.93 -20.24 -9.18
N GLN A 534 7.25 -19.17 -9.55
CA GLN A 534 7.59 -17.81 -9.13
C GLN A 534 7.51 -17.66 -7.61
N LEU A 535 6.44 -18.18 -6.97
CA LEU A 535 6.31 -18.15 -5.52
C LEU A 535 7.41 -18.95 -4.81
N ILE A 536 7.74 -20.13 -5.30
CA ILE A 536 8.84 -20.93 -4.75
C ILE A 536 10.15 -20.16 -4.77
N ARG A 537 10.49 -19.52 -5.91
CA ARG A 537 11.69 -18.69 -6.02
C ARG A 537 11.65 -17.47 -5.12
N PHE A 538 10.49 -16.82 -5.04
CA PHE A 538 10.28 -15.66 -4.17
C PHE A 538 10.58 -15.97 -2.69
N TYR A 539 10.30 -17.19 -2.24
CA TYR A 539 10.64 -17.67 -0.89
C TYR A 539 12.06 -18.23 -0.78
N GLY A 540 12.91 -18.07 -1.81
CA GLY A 540 14.31 -18.46 -1.79
C GLY A 540 14.57 -19.95 -2.08
N TYR A 541 13.60 -20.65 -2.63
CA TYR A 541 13.76 -22.06 -3.04
C TYR A 541 13.86 -22.18 -4.56
N GLU A 542 14.38 -23.31 -5.05
CA GLU A 542 14.46 -23.62 -6.48
C GLU A 542 13.49 -24.79 -6.81
N PRO A 543 12.52 -24.57 -7.72
CA PRO A 543 11.53 -25.58 -8.10
C PRO A 543 12.18 -26.86 -8.64
N GLY A 544 11.80 -28.02 -8.09
CA GLY A 544 12.33 -29.34 -8.49
C GLY A 544 13.75 -29.66 -7.99
N VAL A 545 14.38 -28.76 -7.23
CA VAL A 545 15.71 -28.98 -6.63
C VAL A 545 15.59 -29.12 -5.11
N ASN A 546 15.06 -28.09 -4.45
CA ASN A 546 14.88 -28.08 -2.99
C ASN A 546 13.43 -27.80 -2.57
N MET A 547 12.52 -27.63 -3.56
CA MET A 547 11.07 -27.52 -3.36
C MET A 547 10.33 -28.21 -4.50
N ASP A 548 9.68 -29.33 -4.20
CA ASP A 548 8.95 -30.11 -5.19
C ASP A 548 7.54 -29.55 -5.47
N ILE A 549 7.07 -29.72 -6.72
CA ILE A 549 5.69 -29.50 -7.12
C ILE A 549 5.03 -30.86 -7.39
N LYS A 550 4.01 -31.18 -6.61
CA LYS A 550 3.27 -32.45 -6.72
C LYS A 550 1.94 -32.25 -7.44
N ILE A 551 1.69 -32.98 -8.51
CA ILE A 551 0.40 -33.02 -9.19
C ILE A 551 -0.55 -33.96 -8.44
N VAL A 552 -1.74 -33.44 -8.06
CA VAL A 552 -2.72 -34.17 -7.23
C VAL A 552 -4.01 -34.51 -7.95
N GLY A 553 -4.21 -34.08 -9.19
CA GLY A 553 -5.44 -34.25 -9.99
C GLY A 553 -6.45 -33.11 -9.78
N LEU A 554 -7.33 -32.95 -10.79
CA LEU A 554 -8.41 -31.94 -10.72
C LEU A 554 -9.41 -32.33 -9.61
N ARG A 555 -9.91 -31.30 -8.92
CA ARG A 555 -10.94 -31.45 -7.89
C ARG A 555 -12.32 -31.66 -8.53
N PRO A 556 -13.28 -32.30 -7.84
CA PRO A 556 -14.66 -32.36 -8.32
C PRO A 556 -15.20 -30.97 -8.66
N GLY A 557 -15.80 -30.82 -9.84
CA GLY A 557 -16.33 -29.57 -10.34
C GLY A 557 -15.31 -28.54 -10.83
N GLU A 558 -14.01 -28.83 -10.81
CA GLU A 558 -12.94 -27.93 -11.27
C GLU A 558 -12.73 -28.08 -12.79
N LYS A 559 -12.68 -26.93 -13.51
CA LYS A 559 -12.34 -26.86 -14.94
C LYS A 559 -10.83 -26.72 -15.13
N LEU A 560 -10.33 -27.18 -16.28
CA LEU A 560 -8.95 -26.89 -16.71
C LEU A 560 -8.79 -25.41 -17.11
N TYR A 561 -9.75 -24.90 -17.87
CA TYR A 561 -9.85 -23.50 -18.33
C TYR A 561 -11.19 -22.90 -17.93
N GLU A 562 -11.20 -21.67 -17.46
CA GLU A 562 -12.42 -20.95 -17.11
C GLU A 562 -12.83 -20.01 -18.25
N GLU A 563 -14.15 -19.82 -18.41
CA GLU A 563 -14.77 -18.98 -19.42
C GLU A 563 -15.43 -17.78 -18.76
N LEU A 564 -15.26 -16.58 -19.31
CA LEU A 564 -15.88 -15.35 -18.79
C LEU A 564 -17.29 -15.12 -19.34
N MET A 565 -17.55 -15.62 -20.55
CA MET A 565 -18.81 -15.47 -21.27
C MET A 565 -19.12 -16.75 -22.03
N MET A 566 -20.43 -17.03 -22.27
CA MET A 566 -20.87 -18.06 -23.20
C MET A 566 -20.71 -17.57 -24.64
N ASP A 567 -20.58 -18.46 -25.61
CA ASP A 567 -20.43 -18.12 -27.03
C ASP A 567 -21.51 -17.15 -27.51
N GLU A 568 -22.76 -17.41 -27.15
CA GLU A 568 -23.91 -16.55 -27.48
C GLU A 568 -23.85 -15.16 -26.82
N GLU A 569 -23.21 -15.05 -25.65
CA GLU A 569 -22.97 -13.79 -24.92
C GLU A 569 -21.84 -13.00 -25.57
N GLN A 570 -20.80 -13.69 -26.13
CA GLN A 570 -19.69 -13.06 -26.83
C GLN A 570 -20.13 -12.39 -28.15
N ASP A 571 -20.95 -13.08 -28.95
CA ASP A 571 -21.45 -12.57 -30.23
C ASP A 571 -22.26 -11.28 -30.09
N LYS A 572 -22.90 -11.07 -28.94
CA LYS A 572 -23.77 -9.93 -28.66
C LYS A 572 -23.23 -9.01 -27.56
N MET A 573 -21.94 -9.15 -27.20
CA MET A 573 -21.29 -8.34 -26.18
C MET A 573 -21.33 -6.86 -26.53
N ARG A 574 -21.72 -6.02 -25.55
CA ARG A 574 -21.65 -4.56 -25.69
C ARG A 574 -20.52 -4.01 -24.82
N ARG A 575 -19.75 -3.08 -25.38
CA ARG A 575 -18.80 -2.28 -24.61
C ARG A 575 -19.55 -1.22 -23.80
N THR A 576 -19.14 -1.00 -22.56
CA THR A 576 -19.64 0.13 -21.77
C THR A 576 -18.79 1.39 -22.02
N GLN A 577 -19.11 2.47 -21.35
CA GLN A 577 -18.28 3.68 -21.33
C GLN A 577 -16.92 3.45 -20.64
N HIS A 578 -16.80 2.38 -19.85
CA HIS A 578 -15.57 2.00 -19.16
C HIS A 578 -14.88 0.85 -19.91
N ASN A 579 -13.61 1.04 -20.29
CA ASN A 579 -12.84 0.12 -21.14
C ASN A 579 -12.67 -1.29 -20.53
N LYS A 580 -12.73 -1.44 -19.20
CA LYS A 580 -12.57 -2.71 -18.48
C LYS A 580 -13.90 -3.36 -18.06
N ILE A 581 -15.05 -2.86 -18.51
CA ILE A 581 -16.37 -3.41 -18.17
C ILE A 581 -17.17 -3.64 -19.45
N PHE A 582 -17.59 -4.88 -19.65
CA PHE A 582 -18.44 -5.30 -20.76
C PHE A 582 -19.83 -5.68 -20.25
N VAL A 583 -20.82 -5.71 -21.12
CA VAL A 583 -22.17 -6.20 -20.82
C VAL A 583 -22.43 -7.47 -21.61
N ALA A 584 -22.66 -8.56 -20.91
CA ALA A 584 -23.19 -9.77 -21.53
C ALA A 584 -24.66 -9.58 -21.89
N SER A 585 -25.04 -9.99 -23.09
CA SER A 585 -26.45 -9.84 -23.54
C SER A 585 -27.39 -10.69 -22.68
N PRO A 586 -28.52 -10.11 -22.22
CA PRO A 586 -29.48 -10.86 -21.43
C PRO A 586 -30.12 -11.98 -22.28
N ARG A 587 -30.29 -13.14 -21.67
CA ARG A 587 -31.09 -14.23 -22.26
C ARG A 587 -32.56 -14.01 -21.95
N SER A 588 -33.44 -14.39 -22.87
CA SER A 588 -34.87 -14.52 -22.59
C SER A 588 -35.10 -15.66 -21.59
N ILE A 589 -35.71 -15.34 -20.46
CA ILE A 589 -36.10 -16.29 -19.42
C ILE A 589 -37.59 -16.45 -19.44
N ASP A 590 -38.07 -17.70 -19.58
CA ASP A 590 -39.48 -18.00 -19.33
C ASP A 590 -39.73 -17.94 -17.81
N LEU A 591 -40.42 -16.91 -17.38
CA LEU A 591 -40.68 -16.62 -15.97
C LEU A 591 -41.49 -17.73 -15.29
N ALA A 592 -42.51 -18.27 -15.95
CA ALA A 592 -43.36 -19.30 -15.37
C ALA A 592 -42.57 -20.60 -15.15
N GLN A 593 -41.80 -21.01 -16.14
CA GLN A 593 -40.92 -22.19 -16.05
C GLN A 593 -39.86 -21.98 -14.98
N PHE A 594 -39.21 -20.80 -14.97
CA PHE A 594 -38.13 -20.49 -14.01
C PHE A 594 -38.63 -20.55 -12.57
N TYR A 595 -39.72 -19.88 -12.23
CA TYR A 595 -40.25 -19.87 -10.87
C TYR A 595 -40.79 -21.24 -10.45
N GLY A 596 -41.41 -22.01 -11.37
CA GLY A 596 -41.82 -23.39 -11.10
C GLY A 596 -40.63 -24.30 -10.74
N GLN A 597 -39.54 -24.23 -11.54
CA GLN A 597 -38.33 -24.98 -11.26
C GLN A 597 -37.63 -24.51 -9.98
N LEU A 598 -37.68 -23.21 -9.67
CA LEU A 598 -37.11 -22.66 -8.45
C LEU A 598 -37.84 -23.19 -7.21
N GLN A 599 -39.15 -23.31 -7.24
CA GLN A 599 -39.94 -23.91 -6.14
C GLN A 599 -39.60 -25.41 -5.94
N GLU A 600 -39.45 -26.18 -7.02
CA GLU A 600 -39.00 -27.59 -6.95
C GLU A 600 -37.60 -27.68 -6.33
N LEU A 601 -36.68 -26.76 -6.70
CA LEU A 601 -35.31 -26.71 -6.16
C LEU A 601 -35.31 -26.31 -4.67
N GLU A 602 -36.14 -25.33 -4.28
CA GLU A 602 -36.33 -24.91 -2.89
C GLU A 602 -36.80 -26.09 -2.02
N ALA A 603 -37.85 -26.79 -2.44
CA ALA A 603 -38.37 -27.97 -1.72
C ALA A 603 -37.32 -29.08 -1.57
N ALA A 604 -36.61 -29.40 -2.65
CA ALA A 604 -35.52 -30.38 -2.61
C ALA A 604 -34.38 -29.95 -1.65
N ALA A 605 -34.00 -28.69 -1.67
CA ALA A 605 -32.95 -28.20 -0.80
C ALA A 605 -33.36 -28.15 0.68
N GLU A 606 -34.58 -27.76 1.01
CA GLU A 606 -35.09 -27.77 2.40
C GLU A 606 -35.03 -29.15 3.05
N HIS A 607 -35.35 -30.20 2.31
CA HIS A 607 -35.33 -31.58 2.78
C HIS A 607 -33.95 -32.23 2.70
N ASN A 608 -32.90 -31.50 2.22
CA ASN A 608 -31.55 -32.03 1.91
C ASN A 608 -31.63 -33.27 0.97
N ASP A 609 -32.52 -33.21 -0.03
CA ASP A 609 -32.77 -34.31 -0.95
C ASP A 609 -31.55 -34.55 -1.85
N GLU A 610 -31.21 -35.84 -2.07
CA GLU A 610 -30.19 -36.28 -3.05
C GLU A 610 -30.53 -35.79 -4.48
N GLY A 611 -31.80 -35.49 -4.77
CA GLY A 611 -32.26 -34.91 -6.03
C GLY A 611 -31.84 -33.46 -6.33
N VAL A 612 -31.25 -32.70 -5.38
CA VAL A 612 -30.86 -31.30 -5.57
C VAL A 612 -30.02 -31.12 -6.82
N VAL A 613 -29.01 -31.96 -7.05
CA VAL A 613 -28.12 -31.90 -8.24
C VAL A 613 -28.90 -32.12 -9.54
N LYS A 614 -29.88 -33.01 -9.53
CA LYS A 614 -30.76 -33.25 -10.69
C LYS A 614 -31.65 -32.06 -11.00
N GLN A 615 -32.18 -31.39 -9.96
CA GLN A 615 -32.97 -30.14 -10.13
C GLN A 615 -32.12 -29.00 -10.65
N LEU A 616 -30.87 -28.88 -10.17
CA LEU A 616 -29.90 -27.90 -10.71
C LEU A 616 -29.62 -28.17 -12.20
N ALA A 617 -29.42 -29.40 -12.62
CA ALA A 617 -29.20 -29.77 -14.02
C ALA A 617 -30.46 -29.55 -14.90
N LYS A 618 -31.67 -29.77 -14.36
CA LYS A 618 -32.91 -29.42 -15.04
C LYS A 618 -33.07 -27.94 -15.28
N MET A 619 -32.68 -27.13 -14.29
CA MET A 619 -32.80 -25.67 -14.33
C MET A 619 -31.71 -25.01 -15.19
N ILE A 620 -30.51 -25.56 -15.21
CA ILE A 620 -29.36 -25.09 -16.00
C ILE A 620 -28.90 -26.17 -16.98
N PRO A 621 -29.40 -26.21 -18.22
CA PRO A 621 -29.08 -27.25 -19.20
C PRO A 621 -27.60 -27.32 -19.58
N THR A 622 -26.84 -26.24 -19.39
CA THR A 622 -25.38 -26.18 -19.61
C THR A 622 -24.57 -26.73 -18.44
N PHE A 623 -25.21 -27.11 -17.34
CA PHE A 623 -24.53 -27.72 -16.20
C PHE A 623 -24.10 -29.15 -16.52
N THR A 624 -22.82 -29.41 -16.47
CA THR A 624 -22.22 -30.73 -16.66
C THR A 624 -21.62 -31.22 -15.33
N PRO A 625 -22.42 -31.87 -14.48
CA PRO A 625 -21.94 -32.35 -13.18
C PRO A 625 -20.85 -33.41 -13.35
N THR A 626 -19.88 -33.42 -12.46
CA THR A 626 -18.85 -34.49 -12.44
C THR A 626 -19.49 -35.86 -12.11
N ARG A 627 -18.85 -36.97 -12.56
CA ARG A 627 -19.38 -38.32 -12.33
C ARG A 627 -19.61 -38.64 -10.85
N GLU A 628 -18.85 -38.05 -9.96
CA GLU A 628 -19.01 -38.22 -8.51
C GLU A 628 -20.29 -37.57 -7.97
N ASN A 629 -20.75 -36.46 -8.57
CA ASN A 629 -21.99 -35.78 -8.19
C ASN A 629 -23.26 -36.51 -8.65
N LEU A 630 -23.13 -37.42 -9.59
CA LEU A 630 -24.25 -38.26 -10.06
C LEU A 630 -24.47 -39.52 -9.20
N LYS A 631 -23.58 -39.81 -8.25
CA LYS A 631 -23.69 -40.94 -7.31
C LYS A 631 -24.32 -40.56 -5.98
N LEU A 632 -24.66 -39.28 -5.78
CA LEU A 632 -25.37 -38.77 -4.60
C LEU A 632 -26.87 -38.63 -4.89
#